data_9e7ff02851e082df40f1f9984eac95a6
#
_entry.id   9e7ff02851e082df40f1f9984eac95a6
#
_cell.length_a   1.000
_cell.length_b   1.000
_cell.length_c   1.000
_cell.angle_alpha   90.00
_cell.angle_beta   90.00
_cell.angle_gamma   90.00
#
_symmetry.space_group_name_H-M   'P 1'
#
loop_
_entity.id
_entity.type
_entity.pdbx_description
1 polymer ?
#
loop_
_entity_poly.entity_id
_entity_poly.type
_entity_poly.pdbx_seq_one_letter_code
_entity_poly.pdbx_strand_id
1 'polypeptide(L)'
;MKFLNKSVLTFVMLLCSITIWAQETLKTESFYVRGNCSSCKMRIEKAAKDMGTSFVNWDANEQKIHITYDSTKTSSDKILKHIADVGHDNEKYTSETKVYDKLPKCCLYDRNFKWGEKNPLVHIDEEEEAPKQATKTEDEHAGHGHDKEANQIDGVTVTKTKAATALSKKEVGLTFNIDSKELLKAACCNLSESFETNATVDVSFSNAVTGTKQLKMLGLDQKYTSLTKELLPEIRGLASAYGLNFIPGKWIGGIQLTKGGSTVVNGYESITGQINTELLKSNDEKSATEINLFADFEGRTEANITHTSPLSDHWNQSILLHGNATLGNTDMNKDGFLDRPKGTQLNVTYLLNYNDLDHSGLGSHFGVNFLQDQRTAGQVGYNKRLSQKEQDLYGVGIDISRFQVWNKTGYVFKGKPYQSLGWMNQFTYHQQDSFFGFRNYFGKQSTFYSNLIFESILGNTNHKYKVGASFLLDNYNEDYLNQNIERQETVPGLFAEYTLTGAKYTLVAGARVDFHNLAGTQFTPRLNFKYDITPQTILRLSGGKGFRTANVFAENQQYFASNRKIEIVNNGGKIYGLKPEIAWNYGISLQQEFRLFNRKNSIVADVFRTDFQDQVVVDLDQSAHKILFYNLEGKSFATSFQTQWDINAAKNLDFRLAYKYYDVATDYISGLKKVPFMAKHRAFFNAAYATNKSEKGGFWNFDATLNWIGEQRLPNMGHNAAAGHLGNYSKPYTTLNAQVSKNFTDKIRVYLGGENLTNYKQHNAILDAQNPFGNNFDGGMVYAPIMGINMYVGVDFKF
;
A
#
# COMPACT_ATOMS: atom_id res chain seq x y z
N MET A 1 8.67 -39.28 -11.82
CA MET A 1 8.73 -38.64 -10.47
C MET A 1 9.79 -39.26 -9.52
N LYS A 2 10.80 -40.01 -9.96
CA LYS A 2 11.88 -40.55 -9.10
C LYS A 2 13.29 -39.99 -9.37
N PHE A 3 13.45 -39.11 -10.35
CA PHE A 3 14.75 -38.50 -10.71
C PHE A 3 14.93 -37.05 -10.20
N LEU A 4 13.85 -36.39 -9.75
CA LEU A 4 13.93 -35.00 -9.28
C LEU A 4 14.40 -34.85 -7.81
N ASN A 5 14.29 -35.93 -7.00
CA ASN A 5 14.60 -35.86 -5.57
C ASN A 5 16.10 -35.97 -5.22
N LYS A 6 16.94 -36.47 -6.12
CA LYS A 6 18.39 -36.61 -5.83
C LYS A 6 19.19 -35.34 -6.18
N SER A 7 18.81 -34.61 -7.23
CA SER A 7 19.52 -33.39 -7.66
C SER A 7 19.24 -32.18 -6.75
N VAL A 8 18.05 -32.11 -6.17
CA VAL A 8 17.69 -31.00 -5.23
C VAL A 8 18.39 -31.22 -3.88
N LEU A 9 18.51 -32.47 -3.42
CA LEU A 9 19.21 -32.76 -2.15
C LEU A 9 20.73 -32.55 -2.27
N THR A 10 21.31 -32.80 -3.43
CA THR A 10 22.72 -32.54 -3.71
C THR A 10 23.04 -31.06 -3.83
N PHE A 11 22.12 -30.25 -4.37
CA PHE A 11 22.28 -28.79 -4.47
C PHE A 11 22.13 -28.11 -3.09
N VAL A 12 21.25 -28.61 -2.23
CA VAL A 12 21.11 -28.12 -0.85
C VAL A 12 22.33 -28.53 0.01
N MET A 13 22.92 -29.70 -0.18
CA MET A 13 24.14 -30.07 0.52
C MET A 13 25.39 -29.34 0.02
N LEU A 14 25.44 -28.92 -1.23
CA LEU A 14 26.54 -28.10 -1.76
C LEU A 14 26.51 -26.64 -1.26
N LEU A 15 25.33 -26.11 -0.90
CA LEU A 15 25.18 -24.79 -0.30
C LEU A 15 25.53 -24.75 1.20
N CYS A 16 25.48 -25.90 1.89
CA CYS A 16 25.87 -25.99 3.30
C CYS A 16 27.37 -26.18 3.55
N SER A 17 28.20 -26.38 2.50
CA SER A 17 29.64 -26.69 2.65
C SER A 17 30.59 -25.52 2.42
N ILE A 18 30.08 -24.27 2.25
CA ILE A 18 30.93 -23.06 2.07
C ILE A 18 31.02 -22.22 3.36
N THR A 19 30.71 -22.74 4.50
CA THR A 19 30.94 -22.06 5.77
C THR A 19 32.04 -22.75 6.54
N ILE A 20 33.32 -22.40 6.29
CA ILE A 20 34.39 -22.53 7.30
C ILE A 20 35.60 -21.70 6.82
N TRP A 21 36.09 -20.84 7.78
CA TRP A 21 37.33 -20.08 7.83
C TRP A 21 37.29 -18.65 7.26
N ALA A 22 36.64 -17.75 8.04
CA ALA A 22 37.14 -16.38 8.19
C ALA A 22 37.44 -16.20 9.69
N GLN A 23 38.69 -16.03 10.03
CA GLN A 23 39.15 -15.66 11.37
C GLN A 23 38.53 -14.29 11.71
N GLU A 24 37.75 -14.18 12.79
CA GLU A 24 37.10 -12.93 13.23
C GLU A 24 38.14 -11.90 13.64
N THR A 25 38.52 -11.01 12.71
CA THR A 25 39.36 -9.85 13.01
C THR A 25 38.56 -8.63 13.45
N LEU A 26 37.26 -8.59 13.12
CA LEU A 26 36.36 -7.51 13.47
C LEU A 26 35.72 -7.74 14.85
N LYS A 27 35.86 -6.77 15.74
CA LYS A 27 35.23 -6.73 17.07
C LYS A 27 34.16 -5.61 17.11
N THR A 28 33.00 -5.91 17.66
CA THR A 28 31.96 -4.93 17.96
C THR A 28 31.82 -4.82 19.48
N GLU A 29 31.94 -3.61 20.00
CA GLU A 29 31.91 -3.34 21.46
C GLU A 29 31.12 -2.03 21.70
N SER A 30 30.58 -1.88 22.92
CA SER A 30 29.81 -0.72 23.34
C SER A 30 30.33 -0.19 24.65
N PHE A 31 30.47 1.14 24.78
CA PHE A 31 31.03 1.80 25.94
C PHE A 31 30.23 3.06 26.28
N TYR A 32 30.17 3.42 27.55
CA TYR A 32 29.62 4.69 27.97
C TYR A 32 30.58 5.85 27.61
N VAL A 33 30.05 6.91 26.98
CA VAL A 33 30.75 8.13 26.62
C VAL A 33 29.83 9.33 26.84
N ARG A 34 30.33 10.33 27.60
CA ARG A 34 29.56 11.52 27.97
C ARG A 34 29.46 12.54 26.85
N GLY A 35 28.27 13.11 26.71
CA GLY A 35 27.98 14.21 25.83
C GLY A 35 26.49 14.61 25.92
N ASN A 36 26.11 15.81 25.42
CA ASN A 36 24.76 16.36 25.60
C ASN A 36 24.00 16.64 24.30
N CYS A 37 24.67 16.72 23.15
CA CYS A 37 24.07 17.30 21.95
C CYS A 37 24.62 16.68 20.65
N SER A 38 24.05 17.05 19.53
CA SER A 38 24.49 16.64 18.19
C SER A 38 25.94 16.99 17.89
N SER A 39 26.44 18.13 18.40
CA SER A 39 27.85 18.52 18.28
C SER A 39 28.77 17.57 19.03
N CYS A 40 28.36 17.04 20.22
CA CYS A 40 29.07 15.98 20.94
C CYS A 40 29.11 14.70 20.08
N LYS A 41 27.99 14.30 19.53
CA LYS A 41 27.90 13.13 18.65
C LYS A 41 28.92 13.20 17.50
N MET A 42 28.96 14.33 16.78
CA MET A 42 29.92 14.52 15.68
C MET A 42 31.37 14.41 16.13
N ARG A 43 31.74 14.97 17.31
CA ARG A 43 33.11 14.92 17.83
C ARG A 43 33.49 13.52 18.28
N ILE A 44 32.65 12.86 19.08
CA ILE A 44 32.87 11.49 19.57
C ILE A 44 33.00 10.50 18.41
N GLU A 45 32.08 10.55 17.46
CA GLU A 45 32.11 9.66 16.28
C GLU A 45 33.28 9.94 15.36
N LYS A 46 33.67 11.22 15.18
CA LYS A 46 34.85 11.57 14.41
C LYS A 46 36.13 11.03 15.07
N ALA A 47 36.27 11.23 16.38
CA ALA A 47 37.43 10.71 17.11
C ALA A 47 37.55 9.18 17.01
N ALA A 48 36.44 8.46 17.11
CA ALA A 48 36.43 7.02 16.88
C ALA A 48 36.79 6.63 15.44
N LYS A 49 36.31 7.36 14.43
CA LYS A 49 36.62 7.13 13.00
C LYS A 49 38.10 7.38 12.69
N ASP A 50 38.71 8.42 13.30
CA ASP A 50 40.11 8.76 13.11
C ASP A 50 41.05 7.63 13.62
N MET A 51 40.52 6.76 14.50
CA MET A 51 41.20 5.57 15.02
C MET A 51 40.92 4.29 14.24
N GLY A 52 40.30 4.39 13.07
CA GLY A 52 40.11 3.27 12.14
C GLY A 52 38.92 2.35 12.47
N THR A 53 37.87 2.87 13.13
CA THR A 53 36.63 2.13 13.26
C THR A 53 35.92 1.99 11.91
N SER A 54 35.41 0.80 11.61
CA SER A 54 34.59 0.53 10.43
C SER A 54 33.13 0.95 10.62
N PHE A 55 32.67 0.98 11.87
CA PHE A 55 31.35 1.50 12.26
C PHE A 55 31.49 2.24 13.59
N VAL A 56 30.75 3.34 13.74
CA VAL A 56 30.61 4.08 14.99
C VAL A 56 29.24 4.76 15.04
N ASN A 57 28.55 4.60 16.14
CA ASN A 57 27.34 5.33 16.48
C ASN A 57 27.34 5.66 17.97
N TRP A 58 27.22 6.94 18.32
CA TRP A 58 27.06 7.38 19.69
C TRP A 58 25.62 7.86 19.90
N ASP A 59 24.96 7.34 20.95
CA ASP A 59 23.61 7.72 21.34
C ASP A 59 23.63 8.67 22.55
N ALA A 60 22.99 9.84 22.37
CA ALA A 60 22.93 10.86 23.40
C ALA A 60 22.01 10.50 24.57
N ASN A 61 20.99 9.69 24.37
CA ASN A 61 20.05 9.28 25.42
C ASN A 61 20.60 8.16 26.28
N GLU A 62 21.29 7.21 25.63
CA GLU A 62 21.94 6.09 26.33
C GLU A 62 23.33 6.45 26.83
N GLN A 63 23.91 7.56 26.38
CA GLN A 63 25.29 7.95 26.63
C GLN A 63 26.27 6.84 26.25
N LYS A 64 25.96 6.07 25.17
CA LYS A 64 26.77 4.94 24.71
C LYS A 64 27.27 5.15 23.30
N ILE A 65 28.51 4.71 23.06
CA ILE A 65 29.09 4.56 21.73
C ILE A 65 29.11 3.07 21.37
N HIS A 66 28.66 2.75 20.17
CA HIS A 66 28.79 1.44 19.56
C HIS A 66 29.87 1.52 18.47
N ILE A 67 30.92 0.73 18.58
CA ILE A 67 32.05 0.74 17.64
C ILE A 67 32.32 -0.66 17.10
N THR A 68 32.63 -0.74 15.80
CA THR A 68 33.18 -1.92 15.16
C THR A 68 34.54 -1.59 14.58
N TYR A 69 35.54 -2.39 14.90
CA TYR A 69 36.91 -2.15 14.47
C TYR A 69 37.67 -3.46 14.22
N ASP A 70 38.71 -3.37 13.38
CA ASP A 70 39.61 -4.48 13.09
C ASP A 70 40.64 -4.60 14.24
N SER A 71 40.53 -5.68 15.03
CA SER A 71 41.38 -5.90 16.21
C SER A 71 42.88 -6.12 15.89
N THR A 72 43.22 -6.31 14.60
CA THR A 72 44.61 -6.36 14.14
C THR A 72 45.19 -4.96 13.88
N LYS A 73 44.35 -3.93 13.69
CA LYS A 73 44.75 -2.57 13.36
C LYS A 73 44.63 -1.59 14.52
N THR A 74 43.62 -1.76 15.37
CA THR A 74 43.33 -0.88 16.49
C THR A 74 42.72 -1.65 17.69
N SER A 75 42.43 -0.98 18.79
CA SER A 75 41.76 -1.57 19.95
C SER A 75 40.75 -0.59 20.53
N SER A 76 39.71 -1.10 21.23
CA SER A 76 38.75 -0.26 21.95
C SER A 76 39.43 0.69 22.92
N ASP A 77 40.52 0.28 23.53
CA ASP A 77 41.30 1.07 24.47
C ASP A 77 41.91 2.32 23.83
N LYS A 78 42.53 2.18 22.63
CA LYS A 78 43.07 3.31 21.87
C LYS A 78 41.95 4.24 21.37
N ILE A 79 40.81 3.71 20.98
CA ILE A 79 39.65 4.47 20.51
C ILE A 79 39.08 5.31 21.64
N LEU A 80 38.84 4.70 22.81
CA LEU A 80 38.30 5.39 24.00
C LEU A 80 39.26 6.43 24.56
N LYS A 81 40.57 6.16 24.53
CA LYS A 81 41.59 7.15 24.92
C LYS A 81 41.55 8.36 23.99
N HIS A 82 41.48 8.16 22.69
CA HIS A 82 41.38 9.27 21.74
C HIS A 82 40.09 10.07 21.88
N ILE A 83 38.96 9.43 22.22
CA ILE A 83 37.71 10.12 22.56
C ILE A 83 37.87 11.00 23.78
N ALA A 84 38.57 10.55 24.81
CA ALA A 84 38.87 11.36 25.98
C ALA A 84 39.84 12.54 25.64
N ASP A 85 40.80 12.31 24.73
CA ASP A 85 41.75 13.35 24.30
C ASP A 85 41.06 14.52 23.54
N VAL A 86 39.84 14.29 22.96
CA VAL A 86 39.04 15.36 22.29
C VAL A 86 37.97 15.98 23.22
N GLY A 87 37.96 15.65 24.50
CA GLY A 87 37.15 16.33 25.54
C GLY A 87 35.95 15.52 26.05
N HIS A 88 35.77 14.24 25.68
CA HIS A 88 34.63 13.44 26.10
C HIS A 88 35.01 12.30 27.02
N ASP A 89 34.61 12.40 28.30
CA ASP A 89 34.81 11.34 29.28
C ASP A 89 34.11 10.05 28.86
N ASN A 90 34.73 8.92 29.16
CA ASN A 90 34.15 7.60 28.94
C ASN A 90 34.46 6.70 30.15
N GLU A 91 33.90 5.50 30.17
CA GLU A 91 33.99 4.59 31.31
C GLU A 91 35.43 4.13 31.64
N LYS A 92 36.39 4.31 30.74
CA LYS A 92 37.79 3.95 30.91
C LYS A 92 38.73 5.15 31.10
N TYR A 93 38.41 6.27 30.48
CA TYR A 93 39.28 7.45 30.45
C TYR A 93 38.51 8.73 30.72
N THR A 94 39.11 9.61 31.54
CA THR A 94 38.61 10.95 31.83
C THR A 94 39.44 11.97 31.03
N SER A 95 38.77 12.86 30.31
CA SER A 95 39.40 13.94 29.58
C SER A 95 40.13 14.91 30.52
N GLU A 96 41.29 15.44 30.09
CA GLU A 96 41.95 16.54 30.79
C GLU A 96 41.01 17.74 30.92
N THR A 97 40.98 18.34 32.13
CA THR A 97 40.10 19.49 32.41
C THR A 97 40.32 20.65 31.42
N LYS A 98 41.57 20.92 31.04
CA LYS A 98 41.91 21.96 30.07
C LYS A 98 41.33 21.71 28.65
N VAL A 99 41.13 20.44 28.29
CA VAL A 99 40.52 20.04 26.97
C VAL A 99 39.02 20.08 27.08
N TYR A 100 38.46 19.57 28.19
CA TYR A 100 37.03 19.64 28.48
C TYR A 100 36.53 21.10 28.50
N ASP A 101 37.21 22.03 29.19
CA ASP A 101 36.82 23.44 29.32
C ASP A 101 36.85 24.19 27.96
N LYS A 102 37.53 23.64 26.95
CA LYS A 102 37.52 24.18 25.57
C LYS A 102 36.37 23.67 24.68
N LEU A 103 35.54 22.77 25.20
CA LEU A 103 34.36 22.33 24.45
C LEU A 103 33.39 23.49 24.29
N PRO A 104 32.60 23.51 23.17
CA PRO A 104 31.49 24.45 23.05
C PRO A 104 30.54 24.36 24.24
N LYS A 105 29.90 25.48 24.63
CA LYS A 105 28.97 25.52 25.77
C LYS A 105 27.91 24.44 25.76
N CYS A 106 27.40 24.08 24.60
CA CYS A 106 26.43 22.99 24.40
C CYS A 106 27.00 21.59 24.64
N CYS A 107 28.35 21.44 24.65
CA CYS A 107 29.03 20.16 24.87
C CYS A 107 29.54 19.98 26.29
N LEU A 108 29.39 20.98 27.16
CA LEU A 108 29.77 20.88 28.59
C LEU A 108 28.70 20.04 29.31
N TYR A 109 29.03 18.80 29.62
CA TYR A 109 28.18 17.85 30.35
C TYR A 109 28.55 17.79 31.84
N ASP A 110 27.63 17.27 32.66
CA ASP A 110 27.95 17.04 34.10
C ASP A 110 28.90 15.84 34.22
N ARG A 111 30.10 16.10 34.75
CA ARG A 111 31.14 15.09 34.94
C ARG A 111 30.88 14.17 36.16
N ASN A 112 29.95 14.53 37.03
CA ASN A 112 29.63 13.77 38.26
C ASN A 112 28.44 12.83 38.08
N PHE A 113 27.84 12.82 36.91
CA PHE A 113 26.70 12.01 36.58
C PHE A 113 27.06 10.50 36.57
N LYS A 114 26.21 9.63 37.11
CA LYS A 114 26.48 8.18 37.13
C LYS A 114 26.28 7.53 35.76
N TRP A 115 27.13 6.57 35.43
CA TRP A 115 27.00 5.82 34.18
C TRP A 115 25.69 5.03 34.15
N GLY A 116 24.95 5.15 33.06
CA GLY A 116 23.66 4.46 32.84
C GLY A 116 22.43 5.17 33.37
N GLU A 117 22.54 6.31 34.05
CA GLU A 117 21.42 7.18 34.40
C GLU A 117 21.10 8.12 33.23
N LYS A 118 19.82 8.51 33.06
CA LYS A 118 19.43 9.49 32.02
C LYS A 118 20.04 10.86 32.35
N ASN A 119 20.79 11.41 31.41
CA ASN A 119 21.37 12.76 31.56
C ASN A 119 20.26 13.82 31.45
N PRO A 120 20.01 14.63 32.52
CA PRO A 120 18.97 15.66 32.51
C PRO A 120 19.27 16.85 31.58
N LEU A 121 20.52 16.97 31.07
CA LEU A 121 21.00 18.09 30.26
C LEU A 121 21.08 17.76 28.74
N VAL A 122 20.48 16.70 28.26
CA VAL A 122 20.45 16.39 26.81
C VAL A 122 19.59 17.41 26.10
N HIS A 123 20.22 18.40 25.48
CA HIS A 123 19.56 19.31 24.53
C HIS A 123 19.58 18.70 23.14
N ILE A 124 18.42 18.26 22.65
CA ILE A 124 18.22 17.94 21.24
C ILE A 124 17.92 19.29 20.57
N ASP A 125 18.86 19.79 19.79
CA ASP A 125 18.73 21.07 19.07
C ASP A 125 17.46 21.07 18.21
N GLU A 126 16.46 21.84 18.64
CA GLU A 126 15.50 22.48 17.75
C GLU A 126 16.19 23.71 17.16
N GLU A 127 16.21 23.84 15.83
CA GLU A 127 16.84 24.85 15.00
C GLU A 127 16.91 26.26 15.64
N GLU A 128 18.08 26.90 15.56
CA GLU A 128 18.36 28.28 15.97
C GLU A 128 17.31 29.29 15.51
N GLU A 129 16.65 29.97 16.46
CA GLU A 129 16.11 31.33 16.29
C GLU A 129 16.81 32.27 17.29
N ALA A 130 17.23 33.43 16.78
CA ALA A 130 17.93 34.50 17.45
C ALA A 130 17.12 35.10 18.64
N PRO A 131 17.79 35.77 19.60
CA PRO A 131 17.26 35.99 20.91
C PRO A 131 16.30 37.15 21.04
N LYS A 132 15.20 36.98 21.75
CA LYS A 132 14.48 38.08 22.44
C LYS A 132 14.13 37.71 23.87
N GLN A 133 14.47 38.66 24.68
CA GLN A 133 14.40 38.91 26.11
C GLN A 133 13.29 38.24 26.94
N ALA A 134 13.71 38.00 28.17
CA ALA A 134 13.04 37.46 29.32
C ALA A 134 11.74 38.17 29.75
N THR A 135 10.80 37.41 30.25
CA THR A 135 10.10 37.69 31.50
C THR A 135 9.61 36.38 32.16
N LYS A 136 9.81 36.31 33.45
CA LYS A 136 9.43 35.22 34.37
C LYS A 136 7.92 35.14 34.53
N THR A 137 7.38 33.96 34.76
CA THR A 137 6.65 33.59 35.99
C THR A 137 6.34 32.11 36.03
N GLU A 138 6.44 31.57 37.20
CA GLU A 138 6.17 30.23 37.76
C GLU A 138 4.71 29.78 37.51
N ASP A 139 4.37 28.51 37.40
CA ASP A 139 4.15 27.46 38.38
C ASP A 139 3.61 26.17 37.80
N GLU A 140 4.21 25.07 38.20
CA GLU A 140 3.77 23.79 38.76
C GLU A 140 2.65 22.91 38.12
N HIS A 141 3.05 21.66 38.10
CA HIS A 141 2.42 20.33 38.32
C HIS A 141 1.93 19.47 37.18
N ALA A 142 2.71 18.45 36.96
CA ALA A 142 2.52 16.99 37.00
C ALA A 142 1.31 16.35 36.26
N GLY A 143 1.63 15.33 35.47
CA GLY A 143 0.66 14.31 35.04
C GLY A 143 1.19 13.41 33.94
N HIS A 144 1.65 12.23 34.31
CA HIS A 144 2.12 11.16 33.43
C HIS A 144 1.05 10.61 32.51
N GLY A 145 1.44 10.24 31.29
CA GLY A 145 0.62 9.45 30.38
C GLY A 145 1.43 9.04 29.15
N HIS A 146 1.99 7.85 29.23
CA HIS A 146 2.73 7.24 28.12
C HIS A 146 1.79 6.78 27.01
N ASP A 147 2.14 7.13 25.78
CA ASP A 147 1.89 6.30 24.60
C ASP A 147 3.00 6.57 23.59
N LYS A 148 3.97 5.65 23.57
CA LYS A 148 5.07 5.63 22.59
C LYS A 148 4.82 4.51 21.60
N GLU A 149 4.46 4.83 20.38
CA GLU A 149 4.69 3.94 19.25
C GLU A 149 6.03 4.27 18.60
N ALA A 150 6.97 3.36 18.73
CA ALA A 150 8.28 3.43 18.11
C ALA A 150 8.25 2.70 16.77
N ASN A 151 8.42 3.42 15.66
CA ASN A 151 8.78 2.84 14.37
C ASN A 151 10.29 2.97 14.19
N GLN A 152 10.99 1.85 14.29
CA GLN A 152 12.42 1.74 14.13
C GLN A 152 12.77 1.59 12.64
N ILE A 153 13.20 2.66 12.01
CA ILE A 153 14.04 2.64 10.80
C ILE A 153 15.13 3.69 11.03
N ASP A 154 16.39 3.27 11.00
CA ASP A 154 17.60 4.09 11.16
C ASP A 154 17.71 4.91 12.46
N GLY A 155 17.69 4.27 13.63
CA GLY A 155 18.20 4.85 14.87
C GLY A 155 17.62 6.21 15.31
N VAL A 156 16.50 6.66 14.75
CA VAL A 156 15.84 7.92 15.13
C VAL A 156 14.42 7.62 15.58
N THR A 157 14.21 7.63 16.89
CA THR A 157 12.86 7.62 17.48
C THR A 157 12.26 9.01 17.31
N VAL A 158 11.40 9.19 16.31
CA VAL A 158 10.62 10.43 16.12
C VAL A 158 9.27 10.24 16.80
N THR A 159 9.14 10.71 18.04
CA THR A 159 7.85 10.91 18.70
C THR A 159 7.18 12.16 18.13
N LYS A 160 6.46 12.00 17.02
CA LYS A 160 5.60 13.05 16.48
C LYS A 160 4.28 12.41 16.10
N THR A 161 3.16 12.99 16.52
CA THR A 161 1.83 12.63 16.03
C THR A 161 1.84 12.83 14.52
N LYS A 162 2.00 11.74 13.74
CA LYS A 162 1.89 11.79 12.28
C LYS A 162 0.43 12.09 11.93
N ALA A 163 0.20 12.90 10.90
CA ALA A 163 -1.10 12.99 10.28
C ALA A 163 -1.52 11.60 9.78
N ALA A 164 -2.79 11.26 9.92
CA ALA A 164 -3.35 9.95 9.58
C ALA A 164 -3.07 9.52 8.12
N THR A 165 -3.01 10.48 7.19
CA THR A 165 -2.39 10.33 5.87
C THR A 165 -1.26 11.34 5.77
N ALA A 166 -0.03 10.86 5.60
CA ALA A 166 1.14 11.71 5.49
C ALA A 166 1.86 11.50 4.16
N LEU A 167 2.16 12.61 3.47
CA LEU A 167 3.07 12.58 2.34
C LEU A 167 4.49 12.36 2.85
N SER A 168 5.16 11.31 2.35
CA SER A 168 6.52 10.97 2.77
C SER A 168 7.51 12.02 2.27
N LYS A 169 8.30 12.60 3.18
CA LYS A 169 9.45 13.44 2.82
C LYS A 169 10.71 12.63 2.52
N LYS A 170 10.80 11.43 3.08
CA LYS A 170 11.96 10.55 2.92
C LYS A 170 11.97 9.87 1.55
N GLU A 171 10.81 9.42 1.09
CA GLU A 171 10.69 8.73 -0.19
C GLU A 171 10.98 9.64 -1.38
N VAL A 172 11.71 9.11 -2.37
CA VAL A 172 12.08 9.84 -3.58
C VAL A 172 10.87 9.97 -4.51
N GLY A 173 10.08 8.90 -4.66
CA GLY A 173 8.79 8.93 -5.36
C GLY A 173 7.71 9.68 -4.56
N LEU A 174 6.64 10.10 -5.24
CA LEU A 174 5.48 10.71 -4.60
C LEU A 174 4.68 9.64 -3.83
N THR A 175 5.02 9.47 -2.56
CA THR A 175 4.50 8.39 -1.70
C THR A 175 3.67 8.93 -0.56
N PHE A 176 2.43 8.45 -0.44
CA PHE A 176 1.51 8.68 0.67
C PHE A 176 1.51 7.48 1.60
N ASN A 177 1.72 7.70 2.89
CA ASN A 177 1.54 6.70 3.92
C ASN A 177 0.19 6.95 4.61
N ILE A 178 -0.69 5.97 4.57
CA ILE A 178 -2.01 5.97 5.18
C ILE A 178 -1.91 5.03 6.38
N ASP A 179 -2.09 5.55 7.58
CA ASP A 179 -2.03 4.75 8.80
C ASP A 179 -3.42 4.22 9.20
N SER A 180 -3.45 3.37 10.22
CA SER A 180 -4.71 2.80 10.75
C SER A 180 -5.70 3.88 11.24
N LYS A 181 -5.25 5.08 11.62
CA LYS A 181 -6.14 6.18 12.06
C LYS A 181 -6.96 6.75 10.91
N GLU A 182 -6.37 6.83 9.70
CA GLU A 182 -7.13 7.24 8.52
C GLU A 182 -8.21 6.21 8.19
N LEU A 183 -7.87 4.92 8.31
CA LEU A 183 -8.79 3.81 8.06
C LEU A 183 -9.95 3.75 9.08
N LEU A 184 -9.81 4.40 10.24
CA LEU A 184 -10.88 4.50 11.24
C LEU A 184 -11.88 5.63 10.98
N LYS A 185 -11.68 6.51 9.97
CA LYS A 185 -12.59 7.61 9.63
C LYS A 185 -13.90 7.14 8.96
N ALA A 186 -13.92 5.94 8.42
CA ALA A 186 -15.11 5.26 7.93
C ALA A 186 -15.08 3.80 8.34
N ALA A 187 -16.18 3.07 8.20
CA ALA A 187 -16.19 1.63 8.36
C ALA A 187 -15.51 0.99 7.14
N CYS A 188 -14.20 0.83 7.21
CA CYS A 188 -13.42 0.18 6.16
C CYS A 188 -13.53 -1.34 6.34
N CYS A 189 -14.50 -1.97 5.68
CA CYS A 189 -14.70 -3.41 5.76
C CYS A 189 -13.71 -4.16 4.85
N ASN A 190 -13.23 -3.52 3.78
CA ASN A 190 -12.26 -4.08 2.83
C ASN A 190 -11.34 -3.00 2.24
N LEU A 191 -10.37 -3.41 1.41
CA LEU A 191 -9.39 -2.50 0.83
C LEU A 191 -10.03 -1.42 -0.07
N SER A 192 -11.11 -1.71 -0.81
CA SER A 192 -11.74 -0.70 -1.67
C SER A 192 -12.40 0.42 -0.87
N GLU A 193 -13.08 0.07 0.21
CA GLU A 193 -13.75 1.02 1.11
C GLU A 193 -12.72 1.89 1.87
N SER A 194 -11.51 1.37 2.10
CA SER A 194 -10.40 2.12 2.70
C SER A 194 -9.98 3.36 1.90
N PHE A 195 -10.28 3.40 0.60
CA PHE A 195 -9.95 4.54 -0.26
C PHE A 195 -11.09 5.54 -0.46
N GLU A 196 -12.31 5.26 -0.02
CA GLU A 196 -13.45 6.17 -0.21
C GLU A 196 -13.30 7.50 0.56
N THR A 197 -12.54 7.48 1.65
CA THR A 197 -12.19 8.67 2.45
C THR A 197 -10.82 9.26 2.10
N ASN A 198 -10.17 8.76 1.03
CA ASN A 198 -8.84 9.18 0.63
C ASN A 198 -8.85 9.84 -0.76
N ALA A 199 -8.18 10.99 -0.87
CA ALA A 199 -8.15 11.76 -2.11
C ALA A 199 -7.20 11.22 -3.19
N THR A 200 -6.32 10.23 -2.89
CA THR A 200 -5.24 9.83 -3.82
C THR A 200 -5.67 8.81 -4.87
N VAL A 201 -6.64 7.96 -4.54
CA VAL A 201 -7.18 6.89 -5.40
C VAL A 201 -8.68 7.10 -5.56
N ASP A 202 -9.21 6.78 -6.72
CA ASP A 202 -10.64 6.83 -6.99
C ASP A 202 -11.24 5.44 -6.89
N VAL A 203 -12.41 5.35 -6.25
CA VAL A 203 -13.23 4.14 -6.17
C VAL A 203 -14.45 4.33 -7.05
N SER A 204 -14.84 3.32 -7.80
CA SER A 204 -16.07 3.33 -8.61
C SER A 204 -16.66 1.92 -8.70
N PHE A 205 -17.99 1.83 -8.83
CA PHE A 205 -18.64 0.58 -9.20
C PHE A 205 -18.26 0.21 -10.63
N SER A 206 -18.11 -1.08 -10.90
CA SER A 206 -17.82 -1.62 -12.23
C SER A 206 -18.97 -2.43 -12.82
N ASN A 207 -19.88 -2.95 -11.99
CA ASN A 207 -21.06 -3.71 -12.44
C ASN A 207 -22.22 -3.54 -11.45
N ALA A 208 -23.43 -3.35 -11.98
CA ALA A 208 -24.63 -3.13 -11.17
C ALA A 208 -25.19 -4.42 -10.53
N VAL A 209 -25.04 -5.57 -11.22
CA VAL A 209 -25.60 -6.84 -10.72
C VAL A 209 -24.75 -7.43 -9.60
N THR A 210 -23.42 -7.30 -9.70
CA THR A 210 -22.47 -7.87 -8.71
C THR A 210 -22.04 -6.88 -7.65
N GLY A 211 -22.35 -5.59 -7.78
CA GLY A 211 -21.91 -4.54 -6.85
C GLY A 211 -20.38 -4.40 -6.75
N THR A 212 -19.64 -4.91 -7.74
CA THR A 212 -18.18 -4.95 -7.70
C THR A 212 -17.61 -3.54 -7.83
N LYS A 213 -16.64 -3.21 -6.98
CA LYS A 213 -15.90 -1.93 -7.01
C LYS A 213 -14.51 -2.14 -7.63
N GLN A 214 -13.98 -1.09 -8.26
CA GLN A 214 -12.61 -1.03 -8.80
C GLN A 214 -11.91 0.25 -8.37
N LEU A 215 -10.57 0.20 -8.33
CA LEU A 215 -9.74 1.36 -8.06
C LEU A 215 -9.28 1.97 -9.38
N LYS A 216 -9.08 3.29 -9.36
CA LYS A 216 -8.44 4.03 -10.47
C LYS A 216 -7.36 4.93 -9.92
N MET A 217 -6.17 4.87 -10.52
CA MET A 217 -5.04 5.70 -10.17
C MET A 217 -4.47 6.40 -11.41
N LEU A 218 -4.25 7.72 -11.33
CA LEU A 218 -3.79 8.56 -12.45
C LEU A 218 -4.73 8.49 -13.67
N GLY A 219 -6.03 8.23 -13.46
CA GLY A 219 -7.02 8.11 -14.52
C GLY A 219 -7.05 6.74 -15.24
N LEU A 220 -6.33 5.75 -14.73
CA LEU A 220 -6.27 4.39 -15.29
C LEU A 220 -6.77 3.36 -14.28
N ASP A 221 -7.32 2.25 -14.79
CA ASP A 221 -7.86 1.16 -14.00
C ASP A 221 -6.77 0.45 -13.17
N GLN A 222 -7.19 -0.20 -12.08
CA GLN A 222 -6.31 -0.88 -11.11
C GLN A 222 -5.35 -1.90 -11.74
N LYS A 223 -5.67 -2.50 -12.89
CA LYS A 223 -4.81 -3.45 -13.59
C LYS A 223 -3.46 -2.87 -14.00
N TYR A 224 -3.33 -1.52 -14.08
CA TYR A 224 -2.08 -0.81 -14.35
C TYR A 224 -1.32 -0.40 -13.09
N THR A 225 -1.87 -0.67 -11.91
CA THR A 225 -1.28 -0.40 -10.59
C THR A 225 -0.79 -1.70 -9.97
N SER A 226 0.45 -1.75 -9.48
CA SER A 226 0.93 -2.90 -8.72
C SER A 226 0.26 -2.92 -7.34
N LEU A 227 -0.63 -3.89 -7.11
CA LEU A 227 -1.34 -4.08 -5.85
C LEU A 227 -0.67 -5.20 -5.06
N THR A 228 0.02 -4.84 -3.97
CA THR A 228 0.83 -5.75 -3.16
C THR A 228 0.35 -5.81 -1.71
N LYS A 229 0.60 -6.94 -1.06
CA LYS A 229 0.46 -7.16 0.37
C LYS A 229 1.81 -7.59 0.91
N GLU A 230 2.35 -6.89 1.89
CA GLU A 230 3.70 -7.17 2.42
C GLU A 230 4.81 -7.10 1.33
N LEU A 231 4.64 -6.19 0.33
CA LEU A 231 5.50 -6.07 -0.87
C LEU A 231 5.48 -7.29 -1.80
N LEU A 232 4.58 -8.23 -1.60
CA LEU A 232 4.38 -9.42 -2.45
C LEU A 232 3.17 -9.22 -3.36
N PRO A 233 3.15 -9.74 -4.60
CA PRO A 233 2.02 -9.62 -5.52
C PRO A 233 0.73 -10.17 -4.91
N GLU A 234 -0.35 -9.38 -4.85
CA GLU A 234 -1.60 -9.80 -4.21
C GLU A 234 -2.78 -9.81 -5.17
N ILE A 235 -3.09 -8.69 -5.81
CA ILE A 235 -4.25 -8.56 -6.68
C ILE A 235 -3.77 -8.51 -8.12
N ARG A 236 -3.72 -9.68 -8.76
CA ARG A 236 -3.36 -9.88 -10.17
C ARG A 236 -4.00 -11.18 -10.71
N GLY A 237 -4.05 -11.34 -12.02
CA GLY A 237 -4.63 -12.53 -12.64
C GLY A 237 -6.11 -12.73 -12.24
N LEU A 238 -6.46 -13.92 -11.75
CA LEU A 238 -7.83 -14.24 -11.31
C LEU A 238 -8.32 -13.40 -10.14
N ALA A 239 -7.43 -12.86 -9.32
CA ALA A 239 -7.81 -11.99 -8.22
C ALA A 239 -8.22 -10.57 -8.67
N SER A 240 -8.05 -10.20 -9.95
CA SER A 240 -8.25 -8.82 -10.41
C SER A 240 -9.68 -8.31 -10.22
N ALA A 241 -10.71 -9.15 -10.38
CA ALA A 241 -12.09 -8.71 -10.24
C ALA A 241 -12.53 -8.53 -8.79
N TYR A 242 -12.18 -9.44 -7.88
CA TYR A 242 -12.72 -9.49 -6.51
C TYR A 242 -11.68 -9.31 -5.42
N GLY A 243 -10.39 -9.22 -5.77
CA GLY A 243 -9.27 -9.21 -4.82
C GLY A 243 -9.26 -8.06 -3.82
N LEU A 244 -9.93 -6.94 -4.12
CA LEU A 244 -10.08 -5.83 -3.17
C LEU A 244 -10.86 -6.24 -1.91
N ASN A 245 -11.71 -7.27 -2.00
CA ASN A 245 -12.47 -7.80 -0.86
C ASN A 245 -11.70 -8.88 -0.06
N PHE A 246 -10.50 -9.29 -0.52
CA PHE A 246 -9.71 -10.32 0.15
C PHE A 246 -8.87 -9.77 1.31
N ILE A 247 -8.77 -8.45 1.43
CA ILE A 247 -8.01 -7.80 2.51
C ILE A 247 -9.01 -7.05 3.40
N PRO A 248 -9.37 -7.63 4.58
CA PRO A 248 -10.23 -6.96 5.54
C PRO A 248 -9.59 -5.67 6.04
N GLY A 249 -10.35 -4.57 6.10
CA GLY A 249 -9.85 -3.26 6.52
C GLY A 249 -9.27 -3.26 7.94
N LYS A 250 -9.82 -4.10 8.83
CA LYS A 250 -9.34 -4.26 10.21
C LYS A 250 -8.00 -4.98 10.35
N TRP A 251 -7.53 -5.63 9.29
CA TRP A 251 -6.20 -6.27 9.26
C TRP A 251 -5.09 -5.33 8.80
N ILE A 252 -5.45 -4.16 8.29
CA ILE A 252 -4.52 -3.21 7.68
C ILE A 252 -3.85 -2.38 8.77
N GLY A 253 -2.55 -2.56 8.96
CA GLY A 253 -1.70 -1.73 9.80
C GLY A 253 -1.29 -0.42 9.12
N GLY A 254 -1.18 -0.43 7.79
CA GLY A 254 -0.87 0.74 6.97
C GLY A 254 -0.93 0.45 5.48
N ILE A 255 -1.11 1.52 4.70
CA ILE A 255 -1.04 1.45 3.23
C ILE A 255 0.01 2.44 2.76
N GLN A 256 0.95 1.97 1.95
CA GLN A 256 1.89 2.80 1.24
C GLN A 256 1.46 2.92 -0.23
N LEU A 257 1.18 4.14 -0.66
CA LEU A 257 0.73 4.44 -2.01
C LEU A 257 1.77 5.32 -2.71
N THR A 258 2.39 4.81 -3.77
CA THR A 258 3.36 5.53 -4.59
C THR A 258 2.78 5.77 -5.97
N LYS A 259 2.72 7.04 -6.40
CA LYS A 259 2.29 7.43 -7.75
C LYS A 259 3.47 7.46 -8.72
N GLY A 260 3.20 7.07 -9.98
CA GLY A 260 4.21 7.07 -11.04
C GLY A 260 5.15 5.87 -11.00
N GLY A 261 6.29 5.96 -11.66
CA GLY A 261 7.29 4.90 -11.69
C GLY A 261 7.79 4.56 -10.27
N SER A 262 7.44 3.39 -9.75
CA SER A 262 7.98 2.86 -8.49
C SER A 262 9.38 2.27 -8.67
N THR A 263 9.97 1.65 -7.65
CA THR A 263 11.24 0.93 -7.75
C THR A 263 11.19 -0.23 -8.76
N VAL A 264 12.31 -0.53 -9.41
CA VAL A 264 12.44 -1.72 -10.29
C VAL A 264 12.49 -3.04 -9.50
N VAL A 265 12.72 -2.96 -8.19
CA VAL A 265 12.85 -4.10 -7.28
C VAL A 265 11.52 -4.86 -7.14
N ASN A 266 10.39 -4.14 -7.12
CA ASN A 266 9.05 -4.69 -6.85
C ASN A 266 8.32 -5.21 -8.10
N GLY A 267 9.04 -5.48 -9.20
CA GLY A 267 8.49 -6.07 -10.42
C GLY A 267 8.26 -5.06 -11.55
N TYR A 268 7.70 -5.56 -12.64
CA TYR A 268 7.57 -4.87 -13.92
C TYR A 268 6.16 -4.30 -14.19
N GLU A 269 5.14 -4.80 -13.51
CA GLU A 269 3.71 -4.50 -13.80
C GLU A 269 3.25 -3.11 -13.33
N SER A 270 4.08 -2.38 -12.57
CA SER A 270 3.75 -1.03 -12.10
C SER A 270 3.88 0.00 -13.24
N ILE A 271 2.76 0.40 -13.83
CA ILE A 271 2.67 1.48 -14.84
C ILE A 271 2.27 2.79 -14.17
N THR A 272 1.18 2.81 -13.39
CA THR A 272 0.68 4.01 -12.71
C THR A 272 1.26 4.21 -11.31
N GLY A 273 1.84 3.17 -10.75
CA GLY A 273 2.42 3.18 -9.40
C GLY A 273 2.15 1.89 -8.63
N GLN A 274 2.28 1.98 -7.31
CA GLN A 274 2.13 0.85 -6.41
C GLN A 274 1.27 1.21 -5.22
N ILE A 275 0.42 0.28 -4.80
CA ILE A 275 -0.30 0.30 -3.53
C ILE A 275 0.15 -0.93 -2.74
N ASN A 276 0.87 -0.73 -1.65
CA ASN A 276 1.30 -1.80 -0.76
C ASN A 276 0.49 -1.75 0.53
N THR A 277 -0.10 -2.87 0.92
CA THR A 277 -0.83 -3.03 2.17
C THR A 277 0.03 -3.81 3.16
N GLU A 278 0.27 -3.24 4.32
CA GLU A 278 0.94 -3.88 5.45
C GLU A 278 -0.12 -4.43 6.41
N LEU A 279 0.05 -5.67 6.85
CA LEU A 279 -0.83 -6.28 7.85
C LEU A 279 -0.46 -5.84 9.27
N LEU A 280 -1.43 -5.93 10.18
CA LEU A 280 -1.17 -5.73 11.61
C LEU A 280 -0.15 -6.75 12.12
N LYS A 281 0.90 -6.25 12.79
CA LYS A 281 1.98 -7.05 13.39
C LYS A 281 2.10 -6.70 14.86
N SER A 282 2.49 -7.67 15.68
CA SER A 282 2.91 -7.39 17.05
C SER A 282 4.26 -6.68 17.02
N ASN A 283 4.30 -5.50 17.62
CA ASN A 283 5.55 -4.76 17.88
C ASN A 283 5.84 -4.68 19.39
N ASP A 284 4.97 -5.25 20.23
CA ASP A 284 5.03 -5.14 21.68
C ASP A 284 5.45 -6.46 22.33
N GLU A 285 6.14 -6.37 23.45
CA GLU A 285 6.46 -7.48 24.33
C GLU A 285 5.21 -8.08 25.02
N LYS A 286 4.03 -7.50 24.78
CA LYS A 286 2.76 -7.89 25.41
C LYS A 286 1.78 -8.45 24.39
N SER A 287 1.03 -9.46 24.82
CA SER A 287 -0.09 -9.97 24.03
C SER A 287 -1.21 -8.91 23.94
N ALA A 288 -1.81 -8.79 22.77
CA ALA A 288 -2.96 -7.95 22.52
C ALA A 288 -4.02 -8.72 21.71
N THR A 289 -5.28 -8.58 22.10
CA THR A 289 -6.42 -9.14 21.36
C THR A 289 -7.37 -8.00 21.02
N GLU A 290 -7.69 -7.85 19.74
CA GLU A 290 -8.70 -6.89 19.28
C GLU A 290 -9.85 -7.64 18.63
N ILE A 291 -11.09 -7.28 19.01
CA ILE A 291 -12.33 -7.81 18.43
C ILE A 291 -13.10 -6.63 17.86
N ASN A 292 -13.49 -6.74 16.60
CA ASN A 292 -14.39 -5.79 15.96
C ASN A 292 -15.65 -6.51 15.51
N LEU A 293 -16.81 -5.93 15.81
CA LEU A 293 -18.11 -6.33 15.30
C LEU A 293 -18.73 -5.17 14.53
N PHE A 294 -19.32 -5.48 13.39
CA PHE A 294 -19.94 -4.51 12.49
C PHE A 294 -21.26 -5.04 11.94
N ALA A 295 -22.23 -4.14 11.77
CA ALA A 295 -23.48 -4.42 11.05
C ALA A 295 -23.95 -3.19 10.29
N ASP A 296 -24.60 -3.39 9.12
CA ASP A 296 -25.26 -2.34 8.36
C ASP A 296 -26.75 -2.65 8.14
N PHE A 297 -27.49 -1.64 7.67
CA PHE A 297 -28.94 -1.76 7.44
C PHE A 297 -29.29 -2.57 6.18
N GLU A 298 -28.30 -2.83 5.32
CA GLU A 298 -28.46 -3.70 4.15
C GLU A 298 -28.31 -5.19 4.49
N GLY A 299 -28.08 -5.51 5.76
CA GLY A 299 -28.00 -6.88 6.27
C GLY A 299 -26.61 -7.51 6.16
N ARG A 300 -25.56 -6.70 6.05
CA ARG A 300 -24.17 -7.16 6.19
C ARG A 300 -23.77 -7.15 7.65
N THR A 301 -23.18 -8.23 8.10
CA THR A 301 -22.57 -8.37 9.43
C THR A 301 -21.16 -8.87 9.30
N GLU A 302 -20.25 -8.37 10.16
CA GLU A 302 -18.84 -8.78 10.16
C GLU A 302 -18.32 -8.96 11.57
N ALA A 303 -17.41 -9.94 11.71
CA ALA A 303 -16.60 -10.13 12.90
C ALA A 303 -15.13 -10.24 12.52
N ASN A 304 -14.29 -9.45 13.16
CA ASN A 304 -12.85 -9.50 13.04
C ASN A 304 -12.24 -9.77 14.41
N ILE A 305 -11.30 -10.71 14.47
CA ILE A 305 -10.51 -11.00 15.66
C ILE A 305 -9.04 -10.96 15.25
N THR A 306 -8.27 -10.15 15.94
CA THR A 306 -6.81 -10.12 15.78
C THR A 306 -6.17 -10.41 17.12
N HIS A 307 -5.28 -11.38 17.16
CA HIS A 307 -4.51 -11.74 18.34
C HIS A 307 -3.02 -11.67 18.00
N THR A 308 -2.26 -10.90 18.75
CA THR A 308 -0.82 -10.79 18.62
C THR A 308 -0.17 -11.15 19.95
N SER A 309 0.89 -11.95 19.93
CA SER A 309 1.61 -12.32 21.15
C SER A 309 3.06 -12.66 20.87
N PRO A 310 3.98 -12.34 21.82
CA PRO A 310 5.32 -12.89 21.81
C PRO A 310 5.26 -14.39 22.10
N LEU A 311 6.11 -15.18 21.42
CA LEU A 311 6.35 -16.58 21.71
C LEU A 311 7.66 -16.77 22.46
N SER A 312 8.65 -15.90 22.20
CA SER A 312 9.95 -15.81 22.88
C SER A 312 10.56 -14.43 22.59
N ASP A 313 11.76 -14.16 23.09
CA ASP A 313 12.49 -12.89 22.89
C ASP A 313 12.66 -12.52 21.40
N HIS A 314 12.69 -13.50 20.50
CA HIS A 314 12.90 -13.27 19.06
C HIS A 314 11.69 -13.64 18.20
N TRP A 315 10.70 -14.35 18.74
CA TRP A 315 9.56 -14.84 17.98
C TRP A 315 8.25 -14.18 18.40
N ASN A 316 7.53 -13.62 17.44
CA ASN A 316 6.20 -13.07 17.61
C ASN A 316 5.22 -13.73 16.64
N GLN A 317 3.98 -13.94 17.08
CA GLN A 317 2.91 -14.43 16.23
C GLN A 317 1.74 -13.47 16.14
N SER A 318 0.99 -13.55 15.04
CA SER A 318 -0.30 -12.89 14.89
C SER A 318 -1.30 -13.82 14.23
N ILE A 319 -2.52 -13.87 14.78
CA ILE A 319 -3.65 -14.60 14.23
C ILE A 319 -4.70 -13.57 13.84
N LEU A 320 -5.09 -13.55 12.57
CA LEU A 320 -6.07 -12.65 12.02
C LEU A 320 -7.24 -13.48 11.49
N LEU A 321 -8.43 -13.29 12.06
CA LEU A 321 -9.66 -13.98 11.69
C LEU A 321 -10.67 -12.94 11.19
N HIS A 322 -11.30 -13.20 10.06
CA HIS A 322 -12.39 -12.40 9.53
C HIS A 322 -13.51 -13.29 9.03
N GLY A 323 -14.71 -12.96 9.42
CA GLY A 323 -15.93 -13.55 8.88
C GLY A 323 -16.94 -12.47 8.56
N ASN A 324 -17.62 -12.58 7.41
CA ASN A 324 -18.76 -11.75 7.10
C ASN A 324 -19.92 -12.55 6.51
N ALA A 325 -21.12 -12.03 6.68
CA ALA A 325 -22.33 -12.54 6.04
C ALA A 325 -23.20 -11.36 5.59
N THR A 326 -23.72 -11.44 4.36
CA THR A 326 -24.70 -10.50 3.80
C THR A 326 -25.98 -11.28 3.51
N LEU A 327 -27.05 -10.97 4.22
CA LEU A 327 -28.32 -11.71 4.18
C LEU A 327 -29.49 -10.85 3.63
N GLY A 328 -29.28 -9.55 3.46
CA GLY A 328 -30.32 -8.60 3.03
C GLY A 328 -30.84 -8.86 1.61
N ASN A 329 -32.09 -8.41 1.36
CA ASN A 329 -32.73 -8.40 0.07
C ASN A 329 -33.04 -6.95 -0.32
N THR A 330 -31.99 -6.12 -0.52
CA THR A 330 -32.16 -4.70 -0.85
C THR A 330 -32.19 -4.49 -2.36
N ASP A 331 -33.19 -3.72 -2.82
CA ASP A 331 -33.39 -3.22 -4.17
C ASP A 331 -33.91 -1.78 -4.05
N MET A 332 -32.99 -0.85 -3.79
CA MET A 332 -33.30 0.56 -3.50
C MET A 332 -33.61 1.36 -4.76
N ASN A 333 -33.10 0.94 -5.91
CA ASN A 333 -33.36 1.59 -7.19
C ASN A 333 -34.59 1.00 -7.91
N LYS A 334 -35.17 -0.10 -7.41
CA LYS A 334 -36.37 -0.78 -7.88
C LYS A 334 -36.26 -1.33 -9.31
N ASP A 335 -35.10 -1.86 -9.67
CA ASP A 335 -34.86 -2.51 -10.95
C ASP A 335 -35.14 -4.02 -10.91
N GLY A 336 -35.47 -4.60 -9.76
CA GLY A 336 -35.74 -6.01 -9.54
C GLY A 336 -34.50 -6.85 -9.26
N PHE A 337 -33.33 -6.23 -9.17
CA PHE A 337 -32.07 -6.89 -8.83
C PHE A 337 -31.61 -6.53 -7.43
N LEU A 338 -30.80 -7.39 -6.83
CA LEU A 338 -30.14 -7.11 -5.56
C LEU A 338 -29.07 -6.04 -5.75
N ASP A 339 -29.13 -4.95 -5.00
CA ASP A 339 -28.10 -3.90 -4.97
C ASP A 339 -26.76 -4.41 -4.43
N ARG A 340 -26.80 -5.40 -3.52
CA ARG A 340 -25.62 -6.04 -2.96
C ARG A 340 -25.77 -7.57 -3.01
N PRO A 341 -24.75 -8.31 -3.48
CA PRO A 341 -24.73 -9.78 -3.42
C PRO A 341 -24.90 -10.28 -1.97
N LYS A 342 -25.73 -11.31 -1.79
CA LYS A 342 -25.75 -12.12 -0.58
C LYS A 342 -24.54 -13.02 -0.56
N GLY A 343 -24.11 -13.42 0.62
CA GLY A 343 -23.02 -14.39 0.70
C GLY A 343 -22.35 -14.43 2.05
N THR A 344 -21.29 -15.22 2.11
CA THR A 344 -20.44 -15.37 3.29
C THR A 344 -18.98 -15.38 2.87
N GLN A 345 -18.13 -14.83 3.72
CA GLN A 345 -16.68 -14.91 3.57
C GLN A 345 -16.05 -15.36 4.89
N LEU A 346 -15.13 -16.30 4.78
CA LEU A 346 -14.20 -16.66 5.85
C LEU A 346 -12.77 -16.41 5.38
N ASN A 347 -12.01 -15.70 6.17
CA ASN A 347 -10.61 -15.37 5.89
C ASN A 347 -9.78 -15.55 7.16
N VAL A 348 -8.68 -16.30 7.05
CA VAL A 348 -7.82 -16.65 8.17
C VAL A 348 -6.38 -16.40 7.76
N THR A 349 -5.64 -15.64 8.54
CA THR A 349 -4.21 -15.42 8.35
C THR A 349 -3.45 -15.71 9.63
N TYR A 350 -2.39 -16.49 9.52
CA TYR A 350 -1.40 -16.70 10.56
C TYR A 350 -0.06 -16.08 10.14
N LEU A 351 0.53 -15.27 11.01
CA LEU A 351 1.83 -14.62 10.81
C LEU A 351 2.79 -15.09 11.89
N LEU A 352 4.02 -15.39 11.50
CA LEU A 352 5.11 -15.72 12.40
C LEU A 352 6.32 -14.85 12.05
N ASN A 353 6.80 -14.08 13.01
CA ASN A 353 7.91 -13.15 12.85
C ASN A 353 9.08 -13.57 13.73
N TYR A 354 10.25 -13.66 13.13
CA TYR A 354 11.53 -13.81 13.82
C TYR A 354 12.32 -12.52 13.64
N ASN A 355 12.84 -11.97 14.73
CA ASN A 355 13.68 -10.79 14.72
C ASN A 355 14.86 -10.95 15.68
N ASP A 356 16.05 -11.02 15.11
CA ASP A 356 17.32 -11.04 15.83
C ASP A 356 18.39 -10.30 15.02
N LEU A 357 18.00 -9.13 14.51
CA LEU A 357 18.86 -8.30 13.65
C LEU A 357 20.10 -7.80 14.39
N ASP A 358 20.00 -7.57 15.70
CA ASP A 358 21.09 -6.99 16.52
C ASP A 358 22.18 -8.03 16.82
N HIS A 359 21.84 -9.31 16.99
CA HIS A 359 22.81 -10.35 17.36
C HIS A 359 23.20 -11.24 16.18
N SER A 360 22.23 -11.88 15.52
CA SER A 360 22.51 -12.76 14.38
C SER A 360 22.51 -12.05 13.03
N GLY A 361 21.90 -10.88 12.95
CA GLY A 361 21.64 -10.17 11.69
C GLY A 361 20.44 -10.73 10.91
N LEU A 362 19.68 -11.70 11.47
CA LEU A 362 18.61 -12.41 10.79
C LEU A 362 17.23 -11.89 11.22
N GLY A 363 16.40 -11.58 10.22
CA GLY A 363 14.97 -11.33 10.38
C GLY A 363 14.17 -12.15 9.40
N SER A 364 13.04 -12.72 9.82
CA SER A 364 12.17 -13.50 8.95
C SER A 364 10.70 -13.22 9.26
N HIS A 365 9.90 -13.14 8.22
CA HIS A 365 8.46 -12.97 8.29
C HIS A 365 7.79 -14.03 7.45
N PHE A 366 7.07 -14.95 8.10
CA PHE A 366 6.34 -16.03 7.48
C PHE A 366 4.84 -15.79 7.63
N GLY A 367 4.06 -16.13 6.61
CA GLY A 367 2.61 -16.00 6.65
C GLY A 367 1.91 -17.11 5.87
N VAL A 368 0.74 -17.50 6.37
CA VAL A 368 -0.20 -18.41 5.70
C VAL A 368 -1.57 -17.77 5.71
N ASN A 369 -2.27 -17.80 4.58
CA ASN A 369 -3.62 -17.27 4.45
C ASN A 369 -4.52 -18.30 3.76
N PHE A 370 -5.74 -18.41 4.28
CA PHE A 370 -6.84 -19.16 3.67
C PHE A 370 -8.06 -18.26 3.55
N LEU A 371 -8.69 -18.27 2.38
CA LEU A 371 -9.91 -17.52 2.08
C LEU A 371 -10.92 -18.42 1.36
N GLN A 372 -12.16 -18.33 1.83
CA GLN A 372 -13.35 -18.85 1.16
C GLN A 372 -14.37 -17.72 1.04
N ASP A 373 -14.82 -17.40 -0.19
CA ASP A 373 -15.78 -16.33 -0.47
C ASP A 373 -16.90 -16.86 -1.38
N GLN A 374 -18.14 -16.79 -0.92
CA GLN A 374 -19.32 -17.27 -1.63
C GLN A 374 -20.31 -16.12 -1.80
N ARG A 375 -20.71 -15.84 -3.02
CA ARG A 375 -21.64 -14.77 -3.34
C ARG A 375 -22.77 -15.24 -4.25
N THR A 376 -23.95 -14.68 -4.03
CA THR A 376 -25.12 -14.86 -4.87
C THR A 376 -25.74 -13.50 -5.13
N ALA A 377 -25.87 -13.15 -6.41
CA ALA A 377 -26.49 -11.90 -6.87
C ALA A 377 -27.55 -12.21 -7.94
N GLY A 378 -28.11 -11.18 -8.55
CA GLY A 378 -29.12 -11.29 -9.57
C GLY A 378 -30.47 -10.78 -9.11
N GLN A 379 -31.56 -11.26 -9.71
CA GLN A 379 -32.92 -10.80 -9.39
C GLN A 379 -33.33 -11.17 -7.97
N VAL A 380 -34.10 -10.28 -7.34
CA VAL A 380 -34.70 -10.51 -6.02
C VAL A 380 -35.54 -11.78 -6.06
N GLY A 381 -35.31 -12.69 -5.10
CA GLY A 381 -35.99 -13.97 -5.08
C GLY A 381 -35.25 -15.13 -5.77
N TYR A 382 -34.14 -14.87 -6.47
CA TYR A 382 -33.33 -15.95 -7.07
C TYR A 382 -32.95 -16.98 -6.01
N ASN A 383 -33.16 -18.26 -6.35
CA ASN A 383 -32.89 -19.39 -5.46
C ASN A 383 -31.62 -20.15 -5.89
N LYS A 384 -30.51 -19.99 -5.17
CA LYS A 384 -29.23 -20.66 -5.44
C LYS A 384 -29.32 -22.21 -5.42
N ARG A 385 -30.35 -22.79 -4.80
CA ARG A 385 -30.52 -24.26 -4.75
C ARG A 385 -31.07 -24.84 -6.03
N LEU A 386 -31.69 -24.03 -6.88
CA LEU A 386 -32.18 -24.40 -8.20
C LEU A 386 -31.15 -24.02 -9.25
N SER A 387 -31.02 -24.82 -10.28
CA SER A 387 -30.23 -24.45 -11.46
C SER A 387 -30.91 -23.28 -12.21
N GLN A 388 -30.16 -22.59 -13.05
CA GLN A 388 -30.70 -21.49 -13.86
C GLN A 388 -31.80 -21.98 -14.85
N LYS A 389 -31.80 -23.27 -15.19
CA LYS A 389 -32.83 -23.87 -16.10
C LYS A 389 -34.15 -24.18 -15.37
N GLU A 390 -34.14 -24.26 -14.05
CA GLU A 390 -35.31 -24.62 -13.23
C GLU A 390 -36.03 -23.38 -12.70
N GLN A 391 -35.59 -22.17 -13.05
CA GLN A 391 -36.20 -20.91 -12.62
C GLN A 391 -36.05 -19.83 -13.69
N ASP A 392 -37.04 -18.94 -13.79
CA ASP A 392 -37.05 -17.82 -14.75
C ASP A 392 -36.25 -16.60 -14.27
N LEU A 393 -35.82 -16.58 -12.98
CA LEU A 393 -35.07 -15.48 -12.40
C LEU A 393 -33.59 -15.58 -12.78
N TYR A 394 -33.01 -14.45 -13.19
CA TYR A 394 -31.60 -14.34 -13.50
C TYR A 394 -30.75 -14.36 -12.21
N GLY A 395 -29.82 -15.29 -12.14
CA GLY A 395 -28.91 -15.44 -11.03
C GLY A 395 -27.45 -15.29 -11.39
N VAL A 396 -26.67 -14.88 -10.41
CA VAL A 396 -25.21 -14.86 -10.44
C VAL A 396 -24.69 -15.59 -9.21
N GLY A 397 -23.79 -16.53 -9.42
CA GLY A 397 -23.03 -17.21 -8.36
C GLY A 397 -21.54 -17.02 -8.55
N ILE A 398 -20.82 -16.75 -7.45
CA ILE A 398 -19.38 -16.59 -7.44
C ILE A 398 -18.85 -17.29 -6.20
N ASP A 399 -18.10 -18.37 -6.41
CA ASP A 399 -17.47 -19.15 -5.34
C ASP A 399 -15.94 -19.09 -5.54
N ILE A 400 -15.22 -18.56 -4.56
CA ILE A 400 -13.77 -18.37 -4.60
C ILE A 400 -13.12 -19.09 -3.43
N SER A 401 -12.08 -19.87 -3.72
CA SER A 401 -11.18 -20.47 -2.74
C SER A 401 -9.76 -20.02 -3.03
N ARG A 402 -9.06 -19.53 -2.00
CA ARG A 402 -7.69 -19.04 -2.13
C ARG A 402 -6.83 -19.53 -0.96
N PHE A 403 -5.62 -19.94 -1.29
CA PHE A 403 -4.60 -20.33 -0.33
C PHE A 403 -3.29 -19.64 -0.67
N GLN A 404 -2.61 -19.07 0.33
CA GLN A 404 -1.32 -18.42 0.15
C GLN A 404 -0.35 -18.80 1.26
N VAL A 405 0.90 -18.96 0.88
CA VAL A 405 2.03 -19.07 1.82
C VAL A 405 3.11 -18.13 1.35
N TRP A 406 3.70 -17.38 2.26
CA TRP A 406 4.83 -16.51 1.94
C TRP A 406 5.89 -16.50 3.04
N ASN A 407 7.09 -16.16 2.62
CA ASN A 407 8.23 -15.95 3.50
C ASN A 407 9.03 -14.74 2.99
N LYS A 408 9.47 -13.90 3.93
CA LYS A 408 10.43 -12.82 3.67
C LYS A 408 11.54 -12.95 4.70
N THR A 409 12.73 -13.31 4.26
CA THR A 409 13.90 -13.43 5.12
C THR A 409 14.93 -12.39 4.73
N GLY A 410 15.40 -11.64 5.69
CA GLY A 410 16.45 -10.64 5.56
C GLY A 410 17.64 -11.00 6.42
N TYR A 411 18.84 -10.80 5.88
CA TYR A 411 20.09 -10.95 6.61
C TYR A 411 20.93 -9.70 6.47
N VAL A 412 21.29 -9.10 7.59
CA VAL A 412 22.25 -7.98 7.67
C VAL A 412 23.61 -8.54 8.01
N PHE A 413 24.61 -8.25 7.18
CA PHE A 413 25.96 -8.81 7.36
C PHE A 413 26.63 -8.24 8.61
N LYS A 414 27.11 -9.13 9.51
CA LYS A 414 27.84 -8.74 10.73
C LYS A 414 29.04 -7.87 10.35
N GLY A 415 29.24 -6.76 11.08
CA GLY A 415 30.32 -5.81 10.80
C GLY A 415 30.16 -4.94 9.54
N LYS A 416 29.08 -5.16 8.75
CA LYS A 416 28.74 -4.37 7.58
C LYS A 416 27.24 -4.05 7.56
N PRO A 417 26.73 -3.23 8.48
CA PRO A 417 25.29 -2.96 8.62
C PRO A 417 24.67 -2.27 7.38
N TYR A 418 25.52 -1.80 6.48
CA TYR A 418 25.14 -1.26 5.17
C TYR A 418 24.98 -2.32 4.06
N GLN A 419 25.28 -3.59 4.38
CA GLN A 419 25.05 -4.73 3.47
C GLN A 419 23.95 -5.61 3.97
N SER A 420 23.00 -5.93 3.11
CA SER A 420 21.92 -6.84 3.43
C SER A 420 21.54 -7.71 2.25
N LEU A 421 21.02 -8.88 2.55
CA LEU A 421 20.43 -9.81 1.60
C LEU A 421 18.97 -10.04 2.01
N GLY A 422 18.04 -9.77 1.11
CA GLY A 422 16.63 -10.05 1.30
C GLY A 422 16.16 -11.12 0.32
N TRP A 423 15.40 -12.08 0.80
CA TRP A 423 14.80 -13.13 -0.02
C TRP A 423 13.33 -13.27 0.29
N MET A 424 12.49 -13.01 -0.70
CA MET A 424 11.04 -13.07 -0.60
C MET A 424 10.51 -14.18 -1.49
N ASN A 425 9.61 -15.01 -0.95
CA ASN A 425 8.94 -16.07 -1.69
C ASN A 425 7.46 -16.08 -1.38
N GLN A 426 6.65 -16.40 -2.38
CA GLN A 426 5.21 -16.56 -2.23
C GLN A 426 4.71 -17.69 -3.13
N PHE A 427 3.82 -18.49 -2.59
CA PHE A 427 2.98 -19.40 -3.36
C PHE A 427 1.52 -19.03 -3.15
N THR A 428 0.76 -18.93 -4.23
CA THR A 428 -0.67 -18.65 -4.21
C THR A 428 -1.39 -19.68 -5.07
N TYR A 429 -2.44 -20.26 -4.52
CA TYR A 429 -3.44 -21.02 -5.27
C TYR A 429 -4.76 -20.29 -5.20
N HIS A 430 -5.39 -20.05 -6.34
CA HIS A 430 -6.67 -19.37 -6.48
C HIS A 430 -7.57 -20.19 -7.41
N GLN A 431 -8.78 -20.47 -6.97
CA GLN A 431 -9.82 -21.08 -7.79
C GLN A 431 -11.09 -20.25 -7.68
N GLN A 432 -11.71 -20.02 -8.81
CA GLN A 432 -13.00 -19.37 -8.94
C GLN A 432 -13.93 -20.24 -9.78
N ASP A 433 -15.15 -20.45 -9.29
CA ASP A 433 -16.27 -21.02 -10.03
C ASP A 433 -17.41 -20.01 -10.03
N SER A 434 -17.90 -19.62 -11.21
CA SER A 434 -18.90 -18.57 -11.31
C SER A 434 -19.82 -18.75 -12.51
N PHE A 435 -21.05 -18.28 -12.34
CA PHE A 435 -22.03 -18.19 -13.41
C PHE A 435 -22.76 -16.84 -13.37
N PHE A 436 -23.20 -16.39 -14.55
CA PHE A 436 -23.93 -15.16 -14.78
C PHE A 436 -25.08 -15.47 -15.72
N GLY A 437 -26.26 -15.84 -15.18
CA GLY A 437 -27.30 -16.47 -15.94
C GLY A 437 -26.83 -17.81 -16.54
N PHE A 438 -26.80 -17.90 -17.85
CA PHE A 438 -26.28 -19.11 -18.58
C PHE A 438 -24.80 -19.02 -18.96
N ARG A 439 -24.09 -17.92 -18.57
CA ARG A 439 -22.68 -17.74 -18.86
C ARG A 439 -21.85 -18.28 -17.71
N ASN A 440 -21.12 -19.36 -17.94
CA ASN A 440 -20.23 -19.97 -16.97
C ASN A 440 -18.78 -19.48 -17.16
N TYR A 441 -18.09 -19.30 -16.06
CA TYR A 441 -16.66 -19.04 -16.02
C TYR A 441 -16.03 -19.79 -14.86
N PHE A 442 -15.03 -20.60 -15.17
CA PHE A 442 -14.21 -21.30 -14.21
C PHE A 442 -12.76 -20.90 -14.40
N GLY A 443 -12.02 -20.65 -13.31
CA GLY A 443 -10.61 -20.29 -13.36
C GLY A 443 -9.82 -20.91 -12.23
N LYS A 444 -8.64 -21.43 -12.56
CA LYS A 444 -7.60 -21.84 -11.60
C LYS A 444 -6.30 -21.12 -11.92
N GLN A 445 -5.64 -20.62 -10.88
CA GLN A 445 -4.33 -20.00 -10.99
C GLN A 445 -3.43 -20.52 -9.87
N SER A 446 -2.20 -20.95 -10.24
CA SER A 446 -1.13 -21.24 -9.30
C SER A 446 0.04 -20.33 -9.59
N THR A 447 0.41 -19.49 -8.63
CA THR A 447 1.50 -18.52 -8.75
C THR A 447 2.62 -18.90 -7.80
N PHE A 448 3.86 -18.98 -8.29
CA PHE A 448 5.06 -18.96 -7.48
C PHE A 448 5.88 -17.72 -7.82
N TYR A 449 6.19 -16.92 -6.81
CA TYR A 449 7.01 -15.71 -6.93
C TYR A 449 8.20 -15.81 -5.99
N SER A 450 9.39 -15.48 -6.50
CA SER A 450 10.62 -15.38 -5.72
C SER A 450 11.37 -14.11 -6.10
N ASN A 451 11.94 -13.39 -5.12
CA ASN A 451 12.71 -12.17 -5.34
C ASN A 451 13.89 -12.13 -4.36
N LEU A 452 15.10 -12.15 -4.90
CA LEU A 452 16.36 -12.07 -4.15
C LEU A 452 16.98 -10.69 -4.39
N ILE A 453 17.27 -9.98 -3.30
CA ILE A 453 17.74 -8.59 -3.32
C ILE A 453 19.00 -8.49 -2.48
N PHE A 454 20.08 -8.01 -3.05
CA PHE A 454 21.29 -7.61 -2.33
C PHE A 454 21.40 -6.09 -2.33
N GLU A 455 21.57 -5.48 -1.16
CA GLU A 455 21.78 -4.05 -0.98
C GLU A 455 23.14 -3.77 -0.37
N SER A 456 23.85 -2.75 -0.88
CA SER A 456 25.12 -2.28 -0.32
C SER A 456 25.41 -0.82 -0.73
N ILE A 457 26.59 -0.33 -0.38
CA ILE A 457 27.07 1.02 -0.70
C ILE A 457 28.33 0.97 -1.54
N LEU A 458 28.58 2.04 -2.31
CA LEU A 458 29.84 2.29 -3.04
C LEU A 458 30.60 3.40 -2.32
N GLY A 459 31.61 3.02 -1.54
CA GLY A 459 32.46 3.96 -0.81
C GLY A 459 31.81 4.56 0.43
N ASN A 460 30.65 5.20 0.31
CA ASN A 460 29.94 5.82 1.44
C ASN A 460 28.41 5.69 1.28
N THR A 461 27.67 6.07 2.32
CA THR A 461 26.20 5.94 2.39
C THR A 461 25.43 6.82 1.42
N ASN A 462 26.07 7.78 0.76
CA ASN A 462 25.44 8.59 -0.29
C ASN A 462 25.25 7.81 -1.59
N HIS A 463 25.98 6.72 -1.76
CA HIS A 463 25.99 5.87 -2.95
C HIS A 463 25.50 4.46 -2.56
N LYS A 464 24.18 4.24 -2.60
CA LYS A 464 23.60 2.93 -2.34
C LYS A 464 23.25 2.23 -3.64
N TYR A 465 23.36 0.92 -3.66
CA TYR A 465 22.88 0.13 -4.80
C TYR A 465 22.16 -1.13 -4.33
N LYS A 466 21.21 -1.53 -5.16
CA LYS A 466 20.51 -2.81 -5.04
C LYS A 466 20.68 -3.57 -6.33
N VAL A 467 20.99 -4.85 -6.23
CA VAL A 467 20.98 -5.76 -7.36
C VAL A 467 20.20 -7.00 -6.97
N GLY A 468 19.56 -7.62 -7.92
CA GLY A 468 18.80 -8.81 -7.59
C GLY A 468 18.27 -9.55 -8.79
N ALA A 469 17.65 -10.69 -8.48
CA ALA A 469 16.98 -11.56 -9.43
C ALA A 469 15.59 -11.91 -8.93
N SER A 470 14.64 -12.01 -9.84
CA SER A 470 13.29 -12.44 -9.52
C SER A 470 12.85 -13.57 -10.44
N PHE A 471 11.89 -14.33 -10.00
CA PHE A 471 11.27 -15.39 -10.76
C PHE A 471 9.77 -15.40 -10.50
N LEU A 472 8.98 -15.39 -11.57
CA LEU A 472 7.54 -15.57 -11.52
C LEU A 472 7.16 -16.76 -12.39
N LEU A 473 6.36 -17.65 -11.83
CA LEU A 473 5.72 -18.76 -12.52
C LEU A 473 4.23 -18.70 -12.25
N ASP A 474 3.43 -18.46 -13.29
CA ASP A 474 1.99 -18.47 -13.26
C ASP A 474 1.42 -19.56 -14.16
N ASN A 475 0.62 -20.44 -13.60
CA ASN A 475 -0.15 -21.41 -14.37
C ASN A 475 -1.63 -21.03 -14.28
N TYR A 476 -2.24 -20.81 -15.43
CA TYR A 476 -3.66 -20.51 -15.59
C TYR A 476 -4.36 -21.67 -16.30
N ASN A 477 -5.53 -22.00 -15.80
CA ASN A 477 -6.50 -22.83 -16.49
C ASN A 477 -7.86 -22.12 -16.36
N GLU A 478 -8.37 -21.60 -17.47
CA GLU A 478 -9.63 -20.87 -17.54
C GLU A 478 -10.58 -21.58 -18.48
N ASP A 479 -11.84 -21.71 -18.09
CA ASP A 479 -12.92 -22.15 -18.98
C ASP A 479 -13.97 -21.04 -19.06
N TYR A 480 -14.21 -20.54 -20.25
CA TYR A 480 -15.24 -19.55 -20.53
C TYR A 480 -16.16 -20.09 -21.59
N LEU A 481 -17.44 -20.32 -21.25
CA LEU A 481 -18.46 -20.89 -22.13
C LEU A 481 -18.02 -22.21 -22.81
N ASN A 482 -17.39 -23.12 -22.04
CA ASN A 482 -16.81 -24.40 -22.48
C ASN A 482 -15.61 -24.27 -23.45
N GLN A 483 -14.96 -23.11 -23.47
CA GLN A 483 -13.68 -22.91 -24.14
C GLN A 483 -12.55 -22.93 -23.09
N ASN A 484 -11.78 -24.01 -23.07
CA ASN A 484 -10.64 -24.15 -22.19
C ASN A 484 -9.43 -23.39 -22.72
N ILE A 485 -8.81 -22.58 -21.85
CA ILE A 485 -7.63 -21.77 -22.13
C ILE A 485 -6.59 -22.07 -21.07
N GLU A 486 -5.54 -22.79 -21.46
CA GLU A 486 -4.41 -23.08 -20.60
C GLU A 486 -3.24 -22.19 -20.97
N ARG A 487 -2.59 -21.63 -19.93
CA ARG A 487 -1.46 -20.75 -20.09
C ARG A 487 -0.47 -20.91 -18.94
N GLN A 488 0.83 -20.98 -19.30
CA GLN A 488 1.93 -20.89 -18.34
C GLN A 488 2.80 -19.68 -18.68
N GLU A 489 2.97 -18.80 -17.72
CA GLU A 489 3.88 -17.67 -17.79
C GLU A 489 5.08 -17.94 -16.90
N THR A 490 6.28 -17.87 -17.48
CA THR A 490 7.56 -18.02 -16.79
C THR A 490 8.39 -16.78 -17.04
N VAL A 491 8.73 -16.05 -15.97
CA VAL A 491 9.36 -14.74 -16.08
C VAL A 491 10.55 -14.64 -15.11
N PRO A 492 11.73 -15.17 -15.48
CA PRO A 492 12.96 -14.78 -14.79
C PRO A 492 13.29 -13.32 -15.10
N GLY A 493 13.76 -12.59 -14.09
CA GLY A 493 14.13 -11.17 -14.23
C GLY A 493 15.37 -10.84 -13.46
N LEU A 494 16.15 -9.88 -13.98
CA LEU A 494 17.34 -9.30 -13.35
C LEU A 494 17.12 -7.80 -13.21
N PHE A 495 17.57 -7.22 -12.10
CA PHE A 495 17.46 -5.79 -11.89
C PHE A 495 18.64 -5.22 -11.14
N ALA A 496 18.86 -3.92 -11.38
CA ALA A 496 19.79 -3.10 -10.63
C ALA A 496 19.19 -1.72 -10.39
N GLU A 497 19.39 -1.19 -9.19
CA GLU A 497 18.92 0.14 -8.77
C GLU A 497 20.06 0.84 -8.05
N TYR A 498 20.31 2.09 -8.41
CA TYR A 498 21.33 2.92 -7.79
C TYR A 498 20.69 4.17 -7.20
N THR A 499 21.04 4.48 -5.95
CA THR A 499 20.59 5.68 -5.24
C THR A 499 21.79 6.58 -4.95
N LEU A 500 21.69 7.82 -5.43
CA LEU A 500 22.62 8.89 -5.13
C LEU A 500 21.94 9.92 -4.24
N THR A 501 22.48 10.15 -3.03
CA THR A 501 21.96 11.12 -2.08
C THR A 501 22.97 12.25 -1.91
N GLY A 502 22.57 13.47 -2.26
CA GLY A 502 23.31 14.69 -1.98
C GLY A 502 22.67 15.47 -0.82
N ALA A 503 23.20 16.64 -0.50
CA ALA A 503 22.68 17.48 0.60
C ALA A 503 21.23 17.93 0.40
N LYS A 504 20.81 18.18 -0.85
CA LYS A 504 19.48 18.67 -1.21
C LYS A 504 18.76 17.80 -2.25
N TYR A 505 19.35 16.73 -2.70
CA TYR A 505 18.75 15.89 -3.73
C TYR A 505 18.95 14.42 -3.48
N THR A 506 18.05 13.63 -4.02
CA THR A 506 18.20 12.19 -4.12
C THR A 506 17.77 11.74 -5.51
N LEU A 507 18.63 10.98 -6.17
CA LEU A 507 18.36 10.37 -7.47
C LEU A 507 18.32 8.86 -7.30
N VAL A 508 17.27 8.22 -7.82
CA VAL A 508 17.16 6.76 -7.92
C VAL A 508 17.04 6.40 -9.39
N ALA A 509 18.01 5.67 -9.91
CA ALA A 509 18.01 5.15 -11.26
C ALA A 509 18.00 3.62 -11.22
N GLY A 510 17.04 3.00 -11.86
CA GLY A 510 16.87 1.57 -11.90
C GLY A 510 16.67 1.04 -13.32
N ALA A 511 17.13 -0.16 -13.56
CA ALA A 511 16.93 -0.89 -14.80
C ALA A 511 16.58 -2.35 -14.47
N ARG A 512 15.65 -2.90 -15.23
CA ARG A 512 15.21 -4.27 -15.09
C ARG A 512 15.01 -4.90 -16.46
N VAL A 513 15.41 -6.17 -16.58
CA VAL A 513 15.19 -7.00 -17.78
C VAL A 513 14.45 -8.26 -17.34
N ASP A 514 13.32 -8.51 -17.97
CA ASP A 514 12.47 -9.69 -17.73
C ASP A 514 12.38 -10.53 -18.99
N PHE A 515 12.64 -11.83 -18.86
CA PHE A 515 12.62 -12.80 -19.97
C PHE A 515 11.29 -13.57 -19.90
N HIS A 516 10.25 -12.98 -20.46
CA HIS A 516 8.91 -13.56 -20.42
C HIS A 516 8.73 -14.54 -21.59
N ASN A 517 8.42 -15.80 -21.30
CA ASN A 517 8.29 -16.86 -22.32
C ASN A 517 7.23 -16.58 -23.41
N LEU A 518 6.16 -15.83 -23.09
CA LEU A 518 5.08 -15.50 -24.03
C LEU A 518 5.18 -14.05 -24.57
N ALA A 519 5.61 -13.08 -23.74
CA ALA A 519 5.69 -11.67 -24.12
C ALA A 519 7.08 -11.23 -24.62
N GLY A 520 8.07 -12.16 -24.65
CA GLY A 520 9.44 -11.87 -25.05
C GLY A 520 10.23 -11.09 -23.99
N THR A 521 11.44 -10.69 -24.35
CA THR A 521 12.32 -9.94 -23.46
C THR A 521 11.85 -8.49 -23.34
N GLN A 522 11.66 -8.03 -22.11
CA GLN A 522 11.19 -6.69 -21.80
C GLN A 522 12.25 -5.94 -20.96
N PHE A 523 12.52 -4.71 -21.35
CA PHE A 523 13.40 -3.80 -20.62
C PHE A 523 12.59 -2.65 -20.01
N THR A 524 12.67 -2.49 -18.68
CA THR A 524 11.89 -1.50 -17.91
C THR A 524 12.82 -0.60 -17.10
N PRO A 525 13.32 0.52 -17.68
CA PRO A 525 14.07 1.53 -16.97
C PRO A 525 13.15 2.41 -16.15
N ARG A 526 13.63 2.87 -14.98
CA ARG A 526 12.94 3.83 -14.09
C ARG A 526 13.90 4.85 -13.52
N LEU A 527 13.44 6.08 -13.39
CA LEU A 527 14.19 7.19 -12.84
C LEU A 527 13.29 8.00 -11.91
N ASN A 528 13.76 8.23 -10.69
CA ASN A 528 13.09 9.10 -9.73
C ASN A 528 14.12 10.11 -9.20
N PHE A 529 13.73 11.37 -9.15
CA PHE A 529 14.55 12.46 -8.66
C PHE A 529 13.75 13.32 -7.68
N LYS A 530 14.33 13.56 -6.52
CA LYS A 530 13.80 14.43 -5.47
C LYS A 530 14.78 15.57 -5.25
N TYR A 531 14.27 16.80 -5.16
CA TYR A 531 15.05 17.98 -4.86
C TYR A 531 14.40 18.79 -3.75
N ASP A 532 15.09 18.92 -2.62
CA ASP A 532 14.68 19.74 -1.49
C ASP A 532 15.11 21.19 -1.77
N ILE A 533 14.23 21.98 -2.43
CA ILE A 533 14.46 23.40 -2.75
C ILE A 533 14.69 24.14 -1.43
N THR A 534 13.80 23.92 -0.47
CA THR A 534 13.92 24.29 0.93
C THR A 534 13.48 23.10 1.80
N PRO A 535 13.71 23.07 3.12
CA PRO A 535 13.16 22.02 3.99
C PRO A 535 11.64 21.88 3.92
N GLN A 536 10.93 22.92 3.47
CA GLN A 536 9.47 22.97 3.34
C GLN A 536 8.99 22.79 1.89
N THR A 537 9.88 22.95 0.88
CA THR A 537 9.52 22.88 -0.55
C THR A 537 10.27 21.76 -1.24
N ILE A 538 9.53 20.75 -1.70
CA ILE A 538 10.10 19.54 -2.30
C ILE A 538 9.57 19.38 -3.72
N LEU A 539 10.47 19.30 -4.68
CA LEU A 539 10.19 18.95 -6.08
C LEU A 539 10.53 17.48 -6.32
N ARG A 540 9.63 16.75 -6.99
CA ARG A 540 9.90 15.37 -7.42
C ARG A 540 9.62 15.22 -8.91
N LEU A 541 10.49 14.48 -9.58
CA LEU A 541 10.34 14.06 -10.96
C LEU A 541 10.40 12.53 -10.99
N SER A 542 9.56 11.92 -11.81
CA SER A 542 9.58 10.48 -12.04
C SER A 542 9.37 10.17 -13.51
N GLY A 543 10.00 9.11 -13.98
CA GLY A 543 9.79 8.57 -15.33
C GLY A 543 10.12 7.10 -15.36
N GLY A 544 9.33 6.30 -16.06
CA GLY A 544 9.60 4.87 -16.17
C GLY A 544 8.72 4.16 -17.16
N LYS A 545 9.18 3.00 -17.58
CA LYS A 545 8.48 2.07 -18.45
C LYS A 545 7.93 0.92 -17.60
N GLY A 546 6.74 0.46 -17.90
CA GLY A 546 6.17 -0.76 -17.36
C GLY A 546 5.54 -1.59 -18.47
N PHE A 547 5.37 -2.89 -18.23
CA PHE A 547 4.64 -3.78 -19.13
C PHE A 547 3.80 -4.77 -18.31
N ARG A 548 2.81 -5.37 -18.96
CA ARG A 548 1.98 -6.43 -18.39
C ARG A 548 1.34 -7.28 -19.46
N THR A 549 0.89 -8.46 -19.09
CA THR A 549 0.05 -9.32 -19.92
C THR A 549 -1.41 -9.15 -19.52
N ALA A 550 -2.32 -9.06 -20.48
CA ALA A 550 -3.74 -8.91 -20.22
C ALA A 550 -4.37 -10.27 -19.84
N ASN A 551 -5.23 -10.26 -18.81
CA ASN A 551 -6.08 -11.38 -18.42
C ASN A 551 -7.52 -11.05 -18.82
N VAL A 552 -7.86 -11.27 -20.12
CA VAL A 552 -9.10 -10.75 -20.74
C VAL A 552 -10.34 -11.09 -19.93
N PHE A 553 -10.52 -12.36 -19.53
CA PHE A 553 -11.71 -12.77 -18.79
C PHE A 553 -11.65 -12.38 -17.33
N ALA A 554 -10.54 -12.66 -16.65
CA ALA A 554 -10.39 -12.39 -15.21
C ALA A 554 -10.50 -10.90 -14.85
N GLU A 555 -9.98 -10.00 -15.70
CA GLU A 555 -9.97 -8.55 -15.47
C GLU A 555 -11.26 -7.85 -15.90
N ASN A 556 -12.13 -8.53 -16.65
CA ASN A 556 -13.30 -7.91 -17.28
C ASN A 556 -14.61 -8.62 -16.94
N GLN A 557 -14.69 -9.27 -15.76
CA GLN A 557 -15.89 -9.97 -15.30
C GLN A 557 -17.09 -9.03 -15.08
N GLN A 558 -16.87 -7.71 -14.99
CA GLN A 558 -17.94 -6.72 -14.98
C GLN A 558 -18.83 -6.80 -16.23
N TYR A 559 -18.34 -7.37 -17.33
CA TYR A 559 -19.12 -7.56 -18.56
C TYR A 559 -19.80 -8.94 -18.67
N PHE A 560 -19.65 -9.81 -17.68
CA PHE A 560 -20.30 -11.12 -17.70
C PHE A 560 -21.80 -11.04 -17.38
N ALA A 561 -22.20 -10.10 -16.51
CA ALA A 561 -23.61 -9.78 -16.28
C ALA A 561 -24.16 -8.88 -17.40
N SER A 562 -24.03 -9.32 -18.64
CA SER A 562 -24.50 -8.67 -19.87
C SER A 562 -24.67 -9.74 -20.98
N ASN A 563 -25.59 -9.54 -21.89
CA ASN A 563 -25.74 -10.46 -23.04
C ASN A 563 -24.88 -10.03 -24.24
N ARG A 564 -24.02 -9.02 -24.10
CA ARG A 564 -23.02 -8.64 -25.09
C ARG A 564 -22.02 -9.79 -25.32
N LYS A 565 -21.75 -10.11 -26.57
CA LYS A 565 -20.75 -11.15 -26.91
C LYS A 565 -19.34 -10.59 -26.78
N ILE A 566 -18.48 -11.29 -26.05
CA ILE A 566 -17.05 -10.98 -25.96
C ILE A 566 -16.35 -11.55 -27.19
N GLU A 567 -15.69 -10.69 -27.97
CA GLU A 567 -14.90 -11.05 -29.13
C GLU A 567 -13.45 -10.55 -28.97
N ILE A 568 -12.51 -11.44 -29.22
CA ILE A 568 -11.07 -11.13 -29.13
C ILE A 568 -10.52 -11.16 -30.56
N VAL A 569 -9.98 -10.04 -31.02
CA VAL A 569 -9.32 -9.94 -32.33
C VAL A 569 -7.90 -10.45 -32.20
N ASN A 570 -7.53 -11.44 -33.00
CA ASN A 570 -6.18 -11.97 -32.96
C ASN A 570 -5.19 -11.00 -33.64
N ASN A 571 -4.29 -10.42 -32.84
CA ASN A 571 -3.23 -9.51 -33.26
C ASN A 571 -1.84 -10.18 -33.30
N GLY A 572 -1.79 -11.52 -33.32
CA GLY A 572 -0.56 -12.31 -33.42
C GLY A 572 0.21 -12.49 -32.09
N GLY A 573 -0.36 -12.11 -30.96
CA GLY A 573 0.21 -12.36 -29.63
C GLY A 573 -0.05 -13.80 -29.16
N LYS A 574 0.68 -14.24 -28.15
CA LYS A 574 0.59 -15.62 -27.62
C LYS A 574 -0.43 -15.77 -26.49
N ILE A 575 -0.95 -14.67 -25.93
CA ILE A 575 -1.91 -14.67 -24.83
C ILE A 575 -3.25 -14.19 -25.39
N TYR A 576 -4.23 -15.06 -25.52
CA TYR A 576 -5.52 -14.81 -26.17
C TYR A 576 -5.39 -14.26 -27.61
N GLY A 577 -4.24 -14.42 -28.28
CA GLY A 577 -3.93 -13.78 -29.57
C GLY A 577 -3.49 -12.31 -29.44
N LEU A 578 -3.34 -11.77 -28.24
CA LEU A 578 -3.01 -10.37 -27.98
C LEU A 578 -1.53 -10.20 -27.58
N LYS A 579 -0.96 -9.04 -27.93
CA LYS A 579 0.38 -8.60 -27.52
C LYS A 579 0.35 -8.04 -26.09
N PRO A 580 1.52 -7.99 -25.37
CA PRO A 580 1.59 -7.37 -24.05
C PRO A 580 1.28 -5.87 -24.10
N GLU A 581 0.76 -5.34 -22.99
CA GLU A 581 0.55 -3.91 -22.81
C GLU A 581 1.86 -3.27 -22.32
N ILE A 582 2.26 -2.17 -22.93
CA ILE A 582 3.53 -1.47 -22.66
C ILE A 582 3.24 0.03 -22.60
N ALA A 583 3.70 0.69 -21.52
CA ALA A 583 3.51 2.12 -21.37
C ALA A 583 4.71 2.81 -20.72
N TRP A 584 4.87 4.09 -21.04
CA TRP A 584 5.71 5.03 -20.33
C TRP A 584 4.86 5.92 -19.42
N ASN A 585 5.34 6.15 -18.20
CA ASN A 585 4.74 7.07 -17.26
C ASN A 585 5.75 8.13 -16.86
N TYR A 586 5.35 9.40 -16.85
CA TYR A 586 6.17 10.54 -16.43
C TYR A 586 5.39 11.38 -15.42
N GLY A 587 6.07 11.91 -14.42
CA GLY A 587 5.42 12.72 -13.41
C GLY A 587 6.31 13.83 -12.86
N ILE A 588 5.64 14.91 -12.48
CA ILE A 588 6.22 15.99 -11.69
C ILE A 588 5.28 16.30 -10.53
N SER A 589 5.85 16.51 -9.35
CA SER A 589 5.09 16.95 -8.19
C SER A 589 5.86 18.03 -7.40
N LEU A 590 5.10 18.98 -6.87
CA LEU A 590 5.57 20.04 -5.98
C LEU A 590 4.83 19.94 -4.66
N GLN A 591 5.55 19.79 -3.58
CA GLN A 591 5.04 19.83 -2.20
C GLN A 591 5.52 21.09 -1.52
N GLN A 592 4.62 21.79 -0.84
CA GLN A 592 4.93 22.97 -0.03
C GLN A 592 4.31 22.80 1.34
N GLU A 593 5.12 22.87 2.40
CA GLU A 593 4.65 23.06 3.76
C GLU A 593 4.72 24.54 4.14
N PHE A 594 3.75 25.01 4.89
CA PHE A 594 3.70 26.40 5.37
C PHE A 594 2.93 26.47 6.69
N ARG A 595 3.03 27.59 7.37
CA ARG A 595 2.23 27.84 8.56
C ARG A 595 1.09 28.82 8.21
N LEU A 596 -0.13 28.44 8.54
CA LEU A 596 -1.32 29.28 8.49
C LEU A 596 -1.95 29.28 9.87
N PHE A 597 -2.26 30.45 10.44
CA PHE A 597 -2.73 30.60 11.82
C PHE A 597 -1.84 29.88 12.86
N ASN A 598 -0.53 30.00 12.68
CA ASN A 598 0.51 29.34 13.50
C ASN A 598 0.45 27.80 13.51
N ARG A 599 -0.22 27.17 12.53
CA ARG A 599 -0.38 25.72 12.39
C ARG A 599 0.27 25.22 11.11
N LYS A 600 0.75 23.98 11.13
CA LYS A 600 1.35 23.34 9.95
C LYS A 600 0.28 22.96 8.95
N ASN A 601 0.45 23.39 7.73
CA ASN A 601 -0.38 23.08 6.59
C ASN A 601 0.51 22.57 5.44
N SER A 602 -0.06 21.81 4.54
CA SER A 602 0.66 21.37 3.34
C SER A 602 -0.21 21.41 2.10
N ILE A 603 0.39 21.79 0.98
CA ILE A 603 -0.20 21.65 -0.33
C ILE A 603 0.73 20.79 -1.20
N VAL A 604 0.15 19.91 -1.96
CA VAL A 604 0.85 19.14 -2.99
C VAL A 604 0.08 19.27 -4.30
N ALA A 605 0.81 19.50 -5.38
CA ALA A 605 0.28 19.46 -6.73
C ALA A 605 1.12 18.48 -7.56
N ASP A 606 0.46 17.65 -8.35
CA ASP A 606 1.13 16.68 -9.21
C ASP A 606 0.50 16.64 -10.61
N VAL A 607 1.33 16.39 -11.61
CA VAL A 607 0.94 16.10 -12.99
C VAL A 607 1.64 14.81 -13.40
N PHE A 608 0.85 13.86 -13.90
CA PHE A 608 1.35 12.62 -14.48
C PHE A 608 0.81 12.42 -15.88
N ARG A 609 1.64 11.85 -16.73
CA ARG A 609 1.29 11.45 -18.09
C ARG A 609 1.69 10.00 -18.30
N THR A 610 0.75 9.17 -18.78
CA THR A 610 1.00 7.81 -19.26
C THR A 610 0.72 7.75 -20.76
N ASP A 611 1.69 7.30 -21.55
CA ASP A 611 1.55 7.07 -22.97
C ASP A 611 1.76 5.57 -23.25
N PHE A 612 0.76 4.92 -23.86
CA PHE A 612 0.84 3.52 -24.23
C PHE A 612 1.56 3.34 -25.56
N GLN A 613 2.54 2.45 -25.57
CA GLN A 613 3.16 1.93 -26.80
C GLN A 613 2.33 0.81 -27.41
N ASP A 614 1.73 -0.03 -26.55
CA ASP A 614 0.76 -1.05 -26.89
C ASP A 614 -0.22 -1.19 -25.73
N GLN A 615 -1.49 -1.45 -26.02
CA GLN A 615 -2.56 -1.61 -25.03
C GLN A 615 -3.59 -2.59 -25.56
N VAL A 616 -4.16 -3.39 -24.67
CA VAL A 616 -5.36 -4.17 -25.00
C VAL A 616 -6.57 -3.25 -24.80
N VAL A 617 -7.11 -2.79 -25.93
CA VAL A 617 -8.29 -1.92 -25.97
C VAL A 617 -9.52 -2.73 -25.68
N VAL A 618 -10.37 -2.23 -24.76
CA VAL A 618 -11.72 -2.75 -24.51
C VAL A 618 -12.70 -1.78 -25.17
N ASP A 619 -13.20 -2.18 -26.35
CA ASP A 619 -14.07 -1.32 -27.16
C ASP A 619 -15.55 -1.66 -26.91
N LEU A 620 -16.25 -0.72 -26.28
CA LEU A 620 -17.67 -0.78 -25.97
C LEU A 620 -18.52 0.01 -26.97
N ASP A 621 -17.88 0.77 -27.88
CA ASP A 621 -18.55 1.72 -28.77
C ASP A 621 -18.92 1.13 -30.14
N GLN A 622 -18.22 0.07 -30.57
CA GLN A 622 -18.38 -0.48 -31.92
C GLN A 622 -19.73 -1.15 -32.11
N SER A 623 -20.27 -1.74 -31.05
CA SER A 623 -21.57 -2.40 -31.09
C SER A 623 -22.20 -2.45 -29.71
N ALA A 624 -23.50 -2.21 -29.63
CA ALA A 624 -24.26 -2.38 -28.38
C ALA A 624 -24.37 -3.86 -27.93
N HIS A 625 -24.11 -4.82 -28.84
CA HIS A 625 -24.25 -6.29 -28.61
C HIS A 625 -22.91 -7.02 -28.53
N LYS A 626 -21.77 -6.30 -28.65
CA LYS A 626 -20.44 -6.87 -28.63
C LYS A 626 -19.50 -6.05 -27.78
N ILE A 627 -18.52 -6.70 -27.21
CA ILE A 627 -17.36 -6.10 -26.52
C ILE A 627 -16.14 -6.62 -27.27
N LEU A 628 -15.38 -5.74 -27.89
CA LEU A 628 -14.21 -6.12 -28.66
C LEU A 628 -12.94 -5.91 -27.84
N PHE A 629 -12.04 -6.88 -27.92
CA PHE A 629 -10.69 -6.81 -27.37
C PHE A 629 -9.68 -6.90 -28.50
N TYR A 630 -8.82 -5.91 -28.62
CA TYR A 630 -7.76 -5.86 -29.65
C TYR A 630 -6.57 -5.04 -29.18
N ASN A 631 -5.41 -5.22 -29.81
CA ASN A 631 -4.27 -4.36 -29.53
C ASN A 631 -4.42 -2.99 -30.18
N LEU A 632 -3.95 -1.97 -29.49
CA LEU A 632 -3.98 -0.58 -29.90
C LEU A 632 -3.32 -0.36 -31.28
N GLU A 633 -4.05 0.29 -32.19
CA GLU A 633 -3.52 0.83 -33.44
C GLU A 633 -3.69 2.35 -33.40
N GLY A 634 -2.69 3.07 -32.86
CA GLY A 634 -2.78 4.51 -32.74
C GLY A 634 -2.36 5.02 -31.37
N LYS A 635 -3.02 6.03 -30.84
CA LYS A 635 -2.65 6.70 -29.59
C LYS A 635 -3.56 6.30 -28.44
N SER A 636 -2.98 5.99 -27.30
CA SER A 636 -3.71 5.89 -26.03
C SER A 636 -2.91 6.56 -24.94
N PHE A 637 -3.57 7.38 -24.14
CA PHE A 637 -2.91 8.14 -23.09
C PHE A 637 -3.83 8.48 -21.92
N ALA A 638 -3.19 8.73 -20.77
CA ALA A 638 -3.82 9.30 -19.59
C ALA A 638 -2.98 10.46 -19.05
N THR A 639 -3.55 11.66 -18.97
CA THR A 639 -2.97 12.80 -18.27
C THR A 639 -3.79 13.06 -17.02
N SER A 640 -3.14 13.09 -15.86
CA SER A 640 -3.78 13.43 -14.60
C SER A 640 -3.12 14.66 -13.98
N PHE A 641 -3.93 15.57 -13.47
CA PHE A 641 -3.52 16.65 -12.57
C PHE A 641 -4.26 16.47 -11.26
N GLN A 642 -3.56 16.55 -10.14
CA GLN A 642 -4.16 16.60 -8.82
C GLN A 642 -3.52 17.70 -7.99
N THR A 643 -4.33 18.40 -7.20
CA THR A 643 -3.88 19.23 -6.09
C THR A 643 -4.60 18.81 -4.83
N GLN A 644 -3.87 18.78 -3.73
CA GLN A 644 -4.40 18.46 -2.40
C GLN A 644 -3.88 19.46 -1.40
N TRP A 645 -4.75 19.94 -0.55
CA TRP A 645 -4.43 20.85 0.54
C TRP A 645 -4.88 20.23 1.86
N ASP A 646 -3.93 19.95 2.74
CA ASP A 646 -4.14 19.48 4.12
C ASP A 646 -4.03 20.69 5.06
N ILE A 647 -5.12 20.99 5.76
CA ILE A 647 -5.30 22.19 6.58
C ILE A 647 -5.53 21.77 8.03
N ASN A 648 -4.62 22.12 8.92
CA ASN A 648 -4.87 22.04 10.35
C ASN A 648 -5.54 23.36 10.80
N ALA A 649 -6.88 23.41 10.78
CA ALA A 649 -7.66 24.63 10.98
C ALA A 649 -7.71 25.08 12.45
N ALA A 650 -7.82 24.11 13.39
CA ALA A 650 -7.83 24.36 14.81
C ALA A 650 -7.24 23.16 15.57
N LYS A 651 -7.12 23.25 16.89
CA LYS A 651 -6.72 22.09 17.70
C LYS A 651 -7.73 20.96 17.43
N ASN A 652 -7.21 19.80 16.98
CA ASN A 652 -7.98 18.61 16.67
C ASN A 652 -9.03 18.78 15.53
N LEU A 653 -8.92 19.81 14.70
CA LEU A 653 -9.78 20.04 13.52
C LEU A 653 -8.93 20.11 12.26
N ASP A 654 -9.05 19.10 11.43
CA ASP A 654 -8.34 18.97 10.18
C ASP A 654 -9.30 18.99 9.00
N PHE A 655 -8.93 19.69 7.94
CA PHE A 655 -9.60 19.65 6.65
C PHE A 655 -8.64 19.15 5.58
N ARG A 656 -9.18 18.41 4.62
CA ARG A 656 -8.48 18.03 3.39
C ARG A 656 -9.35 18.39 2.20
N LEU A 657 -8.81 19.19 1.31
CA LEU A 657 -9.41 19.51 0.02
C LEU A 657 -8.54 18.91 -1.07
N ALA A 658 -9.17 18.32 -2.08
CA ALA A 658 -8.45 17.90 -3.28
C ALA A 658 -9.30 18.13 -4.52
N TYR A 659 -8.61 18.44 -5.61
CA TYR A 659 -9.20 18.55 -6.95
C TYR A 659 -8.38 17.73 -7.92
N LYS A 660 -9.07 17.02 -8.81
CA LYS A 660 -8.47 16.18 -9.86
C LYS A 660 -9.04 16.52 -11.23
N TYR A 661 -8.17 16.51 -12.19
CA TYR A 661 -8.49 16.62 -13.61
C TYR A 661 -7.88 15.45 -14.36
N TYR A 662 -8.69 14.80 -15.19
CA TYR A 662 -8.26 13.68 -16.01
C TYR A 662 -8.53 13.94 -17.48
N ASP A 663 -7.51 13.70 -18.32
CA ASP A 663 -7.62 13.67 -19.77
C ASP A 663 -7.15 12.30 -20.27
N VAL A 664 -8.10 11.36 -20.42
CA VAL A 664 -7.83 9.98 -20.80
C VAL A 664 -8.52 9.69 -22.13
N ALA A 665 -7.75 9.30 -23.13
CA ALA A 665 -8.29 9.02 -24.46
C ALA A 665 -7.55 7.84 -25.11
N THR A 666 -8.28 7.09 -25.90
CA THR A 666 -7.80 5.91 -26.65
C THR A 666 -8.30 5.99 -28.07
N ASP A 667 -7.45 5.60 -29.01
CA ASP A 667 -7.79 5.46 -30.42
C ASP A 667 -8.53 4.13 -30.60
N TYR A 668 -9.86 4.24 -30.66
CA TYR A 668 -10.74 3.11 -30.95
C TYR A 668 -10.86 2.91 -32.48
N ILE A 669 -11.40 1.80 -32.93
CA ILE A 669 -11.71 1.60 -34.37
C ILE A 669 -12.55 2.76 -34.91
N SER A 670 -13.38 3.36 -34.06
CA SER A 670 -14.24 4.52 -34.39
C SER A 670 -13.54 5.89 -34.18
N GLY A 671 -12.20 5.90 -34.05
CA GLY A 671 -11.36 7.10 -33.86
C GLY A 671 -11.07 7.42 -32.39
N LEU A 672 -10.28 8.48 -32.19
CA LEU A 672 -9.84 8.93 -30.86
C LEU A 672 -11.00 9.43 -30.00
N LYS A 673 -11.28 8.75 -28.88
CA LYS A 673 -12.35 9.10 -27.95
C LYS A 673 -11.86 9.08 -26.51
N LYS A 674 -12.57 9.84 -25.65
CA LYS A 674 -12.36 9.74 -24.19
C LYS A 674 -12.76 8.34 -23.72
N VAL A 675 -11.99 7.79 -22.75
CA VAL A 675 -12.31 6.50 -22.15
C VAL A 675 -13.65 6.60 -21.40
N PRO A 676 -14.59 5.63 -21.57
CA PRO A 676 -15.89 5.67 -20.88
C PRO A 676 -15.74 5.48 -19.37
N PHE A 677 -16.74 5.95 -18.62
CA PHE A 677 -16.82 5.85 -17.15
C PHE A 677 -15.64 6.49 -16.42
N MET A 678 -15.02 7.50 -17.05
CA MET A 678 -13.96 8.31 -16.46
C MET A 678 -14.43 9.76 -16.33
N ALA A 679 -14.61 10.23 -15.07
CA ALA A 679 -14.96 11.62 -14.81
C ALA A 679 -13.77 12.53 -15.12
N LYS A 680 -14.00 13.57 -15.94
CA LYS A 680 -12.98 14.55 -16.30
C LYS A 680 -12.54 15.40 -15.10
N HIS A 681 -13.48 15.71 -14.22
CA HIS A 681 -13.26 16.54 -13.03
C HIS A 681 -13.79 15.82 -11.79
N ARG A 682 -13.05 15.91 -10.69
CA ARG A 682 -13.46 15.40 -9.38
C ARG A 682 -13.00 16.38 -8.29
N ALA A 683 -13.81 16.53 -7.26
CA ALA A 683 -13.46 17.28 -6.07
C ALA A 683 -13.73 16.44 -4.83
N PHE A 684 -12.90 16.62 -3.84
CA PHE A 684 -12.92 15.90 -2.57
C PHE A 684 -12.78 16.90 -1.42
N PHE A 685 -13.60 16.74 -0.40
CA PHE A 685 -13.49 17.47 0.86
C PHE A 685 -13.67 16.50 2.02
N ASN A 686 -12.75 16.51 2.98
CA ASN A 686 -12.90 15.80 4.24
C ASN A 686 -12.73 16.76 5.41
N ALA A 687 -13.57 16.60 6.42
CA ALA A 687 -13.48 17.29 7.70
C ALA A 687 -13.38 16.25 8.82
N ALA A 688 -12.37 16.37 9.66
CA ALA A 688 -12.12 15.49 10.80
C ALA A 688 -11.96 16.31 12.07
N TYR A 689 -12.76 16.04 13.08
CA TYR A 689 -12.69 16.68 14.39
C TYR A 689 -12.64 15.65 15.51
N ALA A 690 -11.70 15.82 16.45
CA ALA A 690 -11.62 15.01 17.66
C ALA A 690 -11.75 15.90 18.90
N THR A 691 -12.58 15.52 19.87
CA THR A 691 -12.62 16.22 21.17
C THR A 691 -11.33 15.96 21.96
N ASN A 692 -11.04 16.80 22.95
CA ASN A 692 -9.97 16.52 23.88
C ASN A 692 -10.26 15.22 24.65
N LYS A 693 -9.21 14.45 24.98
CA LYS A 693 -9.35 13.27 25.83
C LYS A 693 -9.80 13.69 27.23
N SER A 694 -10.79 13.01 27.80
CA SER A 694 -11.16 13.14 29.20
C SER A 694 -10.10 12.51 30.11
N GLU A 695 -10.18 12.73 31.41
CA GLU A 695 -9.28 12.11 32.43
C GLU A 695 -9.27 10.57 32.35
N LYS A 696 -10.38 9.95 31.95
CA LYS A 696 -10.52 8.50 31.76
C LYS A 696 -10.15 8.03 30.34
N GLY A 697 -9.51 8.89 29.50
CA GLY A 697 -9.08 8.57 28.15
C GLY A 697 -10.18 8.66 27.07
N GLY A 698 -11.44 8.95 27.46
CA GLY A 698 -12.57 8.98 26.52
C GLY A 698 -12.57 10.24 25.64
N PHE A 699 -12.92 10.09 24.34
CA PHE A 699 -13.07 11.21 23.39
C PHE A 699 -14.01 10.84 22.24
N TRP A 700 -14.52 11.86 21.54
CA TRP A 700 -15.33 11.71 20.34
C TRP A 700 -14.53 12.04 19.11
N ASN A 701 -14.79 11.33 17.99
CA ASN A 701 -14.37 11.72 16.66
C ASN A 701 -15.60 11.94 15.78
N PHE A 702 -15.50 12.93 14.92
CA PHE A 702 -16.49 13.30 13.91
C PHE A 702 -15.75 13.41 12.57
N ASP A 703 -16.15 12.61 11.60
CA ASP A 703 -15.56 12.57 10.26
C ASP A 703 -16.67 12.73 9.22
N ALA A 704 -16.41 13.57 8.22
CA ALA A 704 -17.31 13.74 7.09
C ALA A 704 -16.49 13.88 5.80
N THR A 705 -16.87 13.15 4.77
CA THR A 705 -16.22 13.14 3.45
C THR A 705 -17.24 13.41 2.35
N LEU A 706 -17.03 14.47 1.58
CA LEU A 706 -17.82 14.84 0.44
C LEU A 706 -17.01 14.57 -0.84
N ASN A 707 -17.58 13.83 -1.78
CA ASN A 707 -17.03 13.58 -3.09
C ASN A 707 -17.97 14.16 -4.17
N TRP A 708 -17.46 15.06 -5.00
CA TRP A 708 -18.14 15.51 -6.19
C TRP A 708 -17.49 14.88 -7.42
N ILE A 709 -18.29 14.25 -8.26
CA ILE A 709 -17.89 13.55 -9.48
C ILE A 709 -18.57 14.24 -10.67
N GLY A 710 -17.75 14.76 -11.58
CA GLY A 710 -18.19 15.42 -12.80
C GLY A 710 -18.78 14.43 -13.82
N GLU A 711 -19.17 14.95 -14.97
CA GLU A 711 -19.70 14.15 -16.07
C GLU A 711 -18.68 13.11 -16.58
N GLN A 712 -19.19 11.98 -17.03
CA GLN A 712 -18.43 10.86 -17.59
C GLN A 712 -18.97 10.53 -18.96
N ARG A 713 -18.08 10.29 -19.94
CA ARG A 713 -18.54 9.77 -21.23
C ARG A 713 -19.14 8.38 -21.06
N LEU A 714 -20.25 8.13 -21.68
CA LEU A 714 -20.87 6.81 -21.76
C LEU A 714 -20.58 6.16 -23.13
N PRO A 715 -20.51 4.83 -23.21
CA PRO A 715 -20.38 4.12 -24.48
C PRO A 715 -21.56 4.42 -25.41
N ASN A 716 -21.31 4.35 -26.72
CA ASN A 716 -22.39 4.44 -27.69
C ASN A 716 -23.23 3.16 -27.68
N MET A 717 -24.46 3.28 -27.22
CA MET A 717 -25.43 2.19 -27.12
C MET A 717 -26.62 2.36 -28.12
N GLY A 718 -26.44 3.14 -29.20
CA GLY A 718 -27.50 3.56 -30.09
C GLY A 718 -28.33 2.44 -30.77
N HIS A 719 -27.83 1.21 -30.77
CA HIS A 719 -28.54 0.03 -31.27
C HIS A 719 -29.16 -0.83 -30.15
N ASN A 720 -29.08 -0.43 -28.89
CA ASN A 720 -29.77 -1.07 -27.78
C ASN A 720 -31.06 -0.29 -27.48
N ALA A 721 -32.23 -0.87 -27.77
CA ALA A 721 -33.52 -0.23 -27.55
C ALA A 721 -33.76 0.18 -26.08
N ALA A 722 -33.20 -0.55 -25.12
CA ALA A 722 -33.30 -0.24 -23.69
C ALA A 722 -32.39 0.94 -23.26
N ALA A 723 -31.42 1.35 -24.08
CA ALA A 723 -30.48 2.44 -23.78
C ALA A 723 -30.95 3.82 -24.28
N GLY A 724 -32.16 3.94 -24.87
CA GLY A 724 -32.66 5.18 -25.48
C GLY A 724 -32.71 6.40 -24.51
N HIS A 725 -32.65 6.15 -23.20
CA HIS A 725 -32.59 7.19 -22.16
C HIS A 725 -31.17 7.62 -21.78
N LEU A 726 -30.16 6.86 -22.23
CA LEU A 726 -28.76 7.19 -21.97
C LEU A 726 -28.26 8.21 -22.97
N GLY A 727 -27.81 9.36 -22.49
CA GLY A 727 -27.08 10.35 -23.31
C GLY A 727 -25.63 9.91 -23.54
N ASN A 728 -24.87 10.76 -24.23
CA ASN A 728 -23.42 10.55 -24.42
C ASN A 728 -22.58 10.75 -23.15
N TYR A 729 -23.14 11.41 -22.13
CA TYR A 729 -22.49 11.75 -20.86
C TYR A 729 -23.44 11.54 -19.69
N SER A 730 -22.86 11.07 -18.57
CA SER A 730 -23.59 11.00 -17.29
C SER A 730 -23.83 12.39 -16.69
N LYS A 731 -24.82 12.50 -15.81
CA LYS A 731 -24.96 13.70 -14.96
C LYS A 731 -23.86 13.70 -13.89
N PRO A 732 -23.35 14.89 -13.49
CA PRO A 732 -22.48 14.97 -12.30
C PRO A 732 -23.28 14.66 -11.04
N TYR A 733 -22.59 14.16 -10.01
CA TYR A 733 -23.22 13.81 -8.73
C TYR A 733 -22.29 14.03 -7.54
N THR A 734 -22.89 14.01 -6.35
CA THR A 734 -22.17 14.19 -5.08
C THR A 734 -22.56 13.08 -4.12
N THR A 735 -21.60 12.53 -3.40
CA THR A 735 -21.80 11.61 -2.28
C THR A 735 -21.24 12.21 -1.00
N LEU A 736 -21.93 11.97 0.12
CA LEU A 736 -21.49 12.35 1.46
C LEU A 736 -21.44 11.10 2.34
N ASN A 737 -20.27 10.83 2.90
CA ASN A 737 -20.09 9.80 3.94
C ASN A 737 -19.77 10.50 5.26
N ALA A 738 -20.35 10.05 6.39
CA ALA A 738 -20.05 10.62 7.68
C ALA A 738 -20.05 9.55 8.77
N GLN A 739 -19.19 9.74 9.78
CA GLN A 739 -19.10 8.84 10.95
C GLN A 739 -18.91 9.63 12.24
N VAL A 740 -19.57 9.19 13.28
CA VAL A 740 -19.32 9.61 14.66
C VAL A 740 -18.82 8.40 15.44
N SER A 741 -17.76 8.56 16.19
CA SER A 741 -17.28 7.49 17.07
C SER A 741 -16.95 8.01 18.46
N LYS A 742 -17.24 7.18 19.46
CA LYS A 742 -16.93 7.41 20.87
C LYS A 742 -15.91 6.38 21.33
N ASN A 743 -14.74 6.83 21.70
CA ASN A 743 -13.80 6.05 22.50
C ASN A 743 -14.21 6.26 23.97
N PHE A 744 -14.71 5.23 24.64
CA PHE A 744 -15.06 5.29 26.07
C PHE A 744 -13.82 5.21 26.94
N THR A 745 -12.90 4.34 26.52
CA THR A 745 -11.57 4.12 27.07
C THR A 745 -10.63 3.81 25.90
N ASP A 746 -9.36 3.59 26.13
CA ASP A 746 -8.42 3.08 25.13
C ASP A 746 -8.75 1.63 24.68
N LYS A 747 -9.68 0.95 25.38
CA LYS A 747 -10.10 -0.44 25.13
C LYS A 747 -11.42 -0.59 24.39
N ILE A 748 -12.31 0.40 24.44
CA ILE A 748 -13.66 0.28 23.87
C ILE A 748 -13.95 1.49 23.01
N ARG A 749 -14.25 1.24 21.74
CA ARG A 749 -14.74 2.24 20.78
C ARG A 749 -16.05 1.77 20.16
N VAL A 750 -17.05 2.65 20.12
CA VAL A 750 -18.32 2.45 19.37
C VAL A 750 -18.39 3.50 18.29
N TYR A 751 -18.86 3.12 17.10
CA TYR A 751 -19.02 4.03 15.98
C TYR A 751 -20.36 3.80 15.27
N LEU A 752 -20.93 4.90 14.77
CA LEU A 752 -22.12 4.96 13.95
C LEU A 752 -21.81 5.83 12.75
N GLY A 753 -22.16 5.38 11.55
CA GLY A 753 -21.92 6.15 10.35
C GLY A 753 -22.94 5.88 9.25
N GLY A 754 -22.78 6.62 8.16
CA GLY A 754 -23.60 6.45 6.98
C GLY A 754 -22.80 6.74 5.72
N GLU A 755 -23.04 5.93 4.73
CA GLU A 755 -22.51 6.07 3.38
C GLU A 755 -23.57 6.65 2.47
N ASN A 756 -23.14 7.42 1.47
CA ASN A 756 -24.02 8.05 0.48
C ASN A 756 -25.23 8.79 1.09
N LEU A 757 -24.99 9.60 2.15
CA LEU A 757 -26.04 10.36 2.85
C LEU A 757 -26.79 11.37 1.94
N THR A 758 -26.26 11.68 0.77
CA THR A 758 -26.94 12.43 -0.29
C THR A 758 -28.04 11.62 -0.98
N ASN A 759 -28.11 10.30 -0.73
CA ASN A 759 -29.06 9.38 -1.34
C ASN A 759 -29.04 9.39 -2.88
N TYR A 760 -27.90 9.76 -3.49
CA TYR A 760 -27.81 9.73 -4.93
C TYR A 760 -27.68 8.28 -5.42
N LYS A 761 -28.50 7.90 -6.40
CA LYS A 761 -28.44 6.58 -7.06
C LYS A 761 -28.60 6.73 -8.55
N GLN A 762 -27.90 5.87 -9.28
CA GLN A 762 -28.12 5.73 -10.70
C GLN A 762 -29.44 4.96 -10.94
N HIS A 763 -30.39 5.60 -11.57
CA HIS A 763 -31.57 4.92 -12.10
C HIS A 763 -31.21 4.22 -13.39
N ASN A 764 -31.76 3.05 -13.63
CA ASN A 764 -31.51 2.23 -14.85
C ASN A 764 -30.00 1.88 -15.00
N ALA A 765 -29.36 1.47 -13.90
CA ALA A 765 -27.98 0.98 -13.92
C ALA A 765 -27.84 -0.34 -14.70
N ILE A 766 -28.94 -1.10 -14.77
CA ILE A 766 -29.08 -2.33 -15.53
C ILE A 766 -30.01 -2.02 -16.72
N LEU A 767 -29.49 -2.19 -17.94
CA LEU A 767 -30.31 -2.09 -19.14
C LEU A 767 -31.16 -3.34 -19.32
N ASP A 768 -32.41 -3.19 -19.71
CA ASP A 768 -33.40 -4.26 -19.95
C ASP A 768 -33.51 -5.23 -18.77
N ALA A 769 -33.52 -4.68 -17.53
CA ALA A 769 -33.56 -5.46 -16.29
C ALA A 769 -34.78 -6.38 -16.18
N GLN A 770 -35.90 -6.05 -16.86
CA GLN A 770 -37.11 -6.87 -16.90
C GLN A 770 -37.02 -8.08 -17.84
N ASN A 771 -36.01 -8.06 -18.75
CA ASN A 771 -35.75 -9.16 -19.67
C ASN A 771 -34.26 -9.56 -19.69
N PRO A 772 -33.73 -10.12 -18.54
CA PRO A 772 -32.30 -10.34 -18.36
C PRO A 772 -31.69 -11.42 -19.26
N PHE A 773 -32.51 -12.21 -19.95
CA PHE A 773 -32.08 -13.17 -20.97
C PHE A 773 -32.19 -12.63 -22.41
N GLY A 774 -32.73 -11.41 -22.56
CA GLY A 774 -32.86 -10.72 -23.87
C GLY A 774 -31.53 -10.09 -24.32
N ASN A 775 -31.45 -9.81 -25.61
CA ASN A 775 -30.22 -9.30 -26.26
C ASN A 775 -29.78 -7.91 -25.77
N ASN A 776 -30.68 -7.14 -25.12
CA ASN A 776 -30.44 -5.79 -24.67
C ASN A 776 -29.96 -5.70 -23.21
N PHE A 777 -29.94 -6.83 -22.48
CA PHE A 777 -29.55 -6.86 -21.07
C PHE A 777 -28.08 -6.53 -20.90
N ASP A 778 -27.79 -5.52 -20.04
CA ASP A 778 -26.42 -5.12 -19.70
C ASP A 778 -26.35 -4.48 -18.30
N GLY A 779 -25.67 -5.13 -17.37
CA GLY A 779 -25.37 -4.64 -16.03
C GLY A 779 -24.05 -3.87 -15.91
N GLY A 780 -23.34 -3.63 -17.03
CA GLY A 780 -22.03 -2.94 -17.06
C GLY A 780 -22.12 -1.42 -17.29
N MET A 781 -23.32 -0.84 -17.38
CA MET A 781 -23.50 0.60 -17.66
C MET A 781 -23.50 1.46 -16.40
N VAL A 782 -22.58 1.21 -15.47
CA VAL A 782 -22.53 1.85 -14.15
C VAL A 782 -21.53 3.00 -14.11
N TYR A 783 -22.02 4.21 -13.81
CA TYR A 783 -21.22 5.41 -13.65
C TYR A 783 -21.37 6.09 -12.28
N ALA A 784 -22.34 5.65 -11.44
CA ALA A 784 -22.64 6.24 -10.14
C ALA A 784 -23.06 5.14 -9.13
N PRO A 785 -23.27 5.48 -7.86
CA PRO A 785 -23.76 4.54 -6.88
C PRO A 785 -25.08 3.89 -7.31
N ILE A 786 -25.19 2.59 -7.14
CA ILE A 786 -26.43 1.81 -7.39
C ILE A 786 -27.33 1.78 -6.14
N MET A 787 -26.70 1.93 -4.95
CA MET A 787 -27.37 1.93 -3.65
C MET A 787 -27.55 3.35 -3.12
N GLY A 788 -28.63 3.59 -2.36
CA GLY A 788 -28.89 4.82 -1.65
C GLY A 788 -28.09 4.95 -0.34
N ILE A 789 -28.77 5.49 0.69
CA ILE A 789 -28.17 5.63 2.04
C ILE A 789 -27.99 4.26 2.66
N ASN A 790 -26.78 3.97 3.12
CA ASN A 790 -26.48 2.82 3.95
C ASN A 790 -25.97 3.29 5.33
N MET A 791 -26.68 2.98 6.40
CA MET A 791 -26.27 3.26 7.77
C MET A 791 -25.63 2.02 8.39
N TYR A 792 -24.63 2.25 9.23
CA TYR A 792 -23.90 1.16 9.88
C TYR A 792 -23.53 1.50 11.33
N VAL A 793 -23.32 0.46 12.12
CA VAL A 793 -22.83 0.54 13.49
C VAL A 793 -21.73 -0.50 13.71
N GLY A 794 -20.80 -0.19 14.58
CA GLY A 794 -19.80 -1.16 14.97
C GLY A 794 -19.14 -0.85 16.31
N VAL A 795 -18.46 -1.85 16.83
CA VAL A 795 -17.77 -1.80 18.12
C VAL A 795 -16.40 -2.45 18.02
N ASP A 796 -15.40 -1.80 18.60
CA ASP A 796 -14.04 -2.31 18.77
C ASP A 796 -13.79 -2.54 20.25
N PHE A 797 -13.27 -3.74 20.57
CA PHE A 797 -12.79 -4.11 21.90
C PHE A 797 -11.29 -4.44 21.81
N LYS A 798 -10.50 -3.96 22.77
CA LYS A 798 -9.07 -4.23 22.90
C LYS A 798 -8.76 -4.73 24.31
N PHE A 799 -8.09 -5.89 24.40
CA PHE A 799 -7.75 -6.56 25.66
C PHE A 799 -6.25 -6.63 25.88
#